data_7ac211fbf6ba71655b5275c7702dd31e
#
_entry.id   7ac211fbf6ba71655b5275c7702dd31e
#
_cell.length_a   1.000
_cell.length_b   1.000
_cell.length_c   1.000
_cell.angle_alpha   90.00
_cell.angle_beta   90.00
_cell.angle_gamma   90.00
#
_symmetry.space_group_name_H-M   'P 1'
#
loop_
_entity.id
_entity.type
_entity.pdbx_description
1 polymer ?
#
loop_
_entity_poly.entity_id
_entity_poly.type
_entity_poly.pdbx_seq_one_letter_code
_entity_poly.pdbx_strand_id
1 'polypeptide(L)'
;MQERVRANAVDHVGMAAADLVQFLAKSVKAERFAHLLGGLRDVEGMALPTFRLVGPLNQPGGVTFAGGEITAKYISLSHPSLPERLTALQGKFVLVEGGTRFEQVTGHLGDTIIQAQGGISGGPASVFQEFVIRANGDAGLIARFVPSKVIPAGMFEGLLSAAVQLSGATTAPHVRGNLVMTDSKVVIPNAIEKPAGAQAIFEFEGDLTRANTATVTRVELVLPSARIPVKGVIQIGEKFSIDVAVATGELSLSALPEWIAKGGFEAGNVEVSLDVKGKDADWKSWKTTGWMALTNGLMLVKGAGHIEDLYARVKLVRNGAEVKRLSFKVQDSDLALEATVRNWPAKPVITGKIESNQLDLDLVIPKGERSPMREFLEALASSSQVTMTAAAARAHYRHLKFGGLTARIIIQDGVLDIDRIAGDSTNGQVAGRVTVQLPAKAPAETEVSLRATGLSVEDLLRLTQSDIHGVSGQVRLSGTIRGHGRNPHGAYPSLNGKAEVLLENGRILKAKERAIWKILSILNLPAVLQGKVDLDKEGLPYNRISATVSIQNGSFQTENLVVDSPILKITAAGNYDLPTDQLDMVVAVSPFGSYATFLKTIPLFGRIFAGDRKGMATAIFSMKGAVEDPEVTYLPMKSFTAGLSGL
;
A
#
# COMPACT_ATOMS: atom_id res chain seq x y z
N MET A 1 86.68 -13.65 -26.05
CA MET A 1 86.12 -13.19 -24.74
C MET A 1 85.35 -11.89 -25.07
N GLN A 2 84.04 -11.94 -25.25
CA GLN A 2 83.23 -10.75 -25.56
C GLN A 2 82.85 -10.10 -24.23
N GLU A 3 83.42 -8.95 -23.93
CA GLU A 3 83.02 -8.14 -22.77
C GLU A 3 81.61 -7.58 -22.99
N ARG A 4 80.69 -8.05 -22.26
CA ARG A 4 79.32 -7.45 -22.12
C ARG A 4 79.41 -6.26 -21.18
N VAL A 5 79.62 -5.05 -21.72
CA VAL A 5 79.56 -3.84 -20.89
C VAL A 5 78.08 -3.51 -20.59
N ARG A 6 77.73 -3.46 -19.32
CA ARG A 6 76.45 -2.92 -18.83
C ARG A 6 76.63 -1.40 -18.67
N ALA A 7 76.11 -0.62 -19.57
CA ALA A 7 76.03 0.84 -19.38
C ALA A 7 74.75 1.11 -18.53
N ASN A 8 74.94 1.51 -17.30
CA ASN A 8 73.87 2.11 -16.50
C ASN A 8 73.95 3.62 -16.68
N ALA A 9 73.24 4.22 -17.62
CA ALA A 9 73.04 5.66 -17.64
C ALA A 9 71.99 6.03 -16.59
N VAL A 10 72.42 6.62 -15.48
CA VAL A 10 71.55 7.22 -14.48
C VAL A 10 71.66 8.73 -14.60
N ASP A 11 70.96 9.27 -15.57
CA ASP A 11 70.63 10.70 -15.58
C ASP A 11 69.13 10.85 -15.42
N HIS A 12 68.74 11.39 -14.30
CA HIS A 12 67.33 11.71 -14.00
C HIS A 12 66.94 13.01 -14.73
N VAL A 13 66.94 13.02 -16.03
CA VAL A 13 66.42 14.14 -16.83
C VAL A 13 64.94 13.97 -16.97
N GLY A 14 64.18 14.81 -16.27
CA GLY A 14 62.70 14.87 -16.42
C GLY A 14 62.36 15.35 -17.84
N MET A 15 61.44 14.71 -18.51
CA MET A 15 60.91 15.13 -19.80
C MET A 15 59.37 15.32 -19.70
N ALA A 16 58.82 16.11 -20.62
CA ALA A 16 57.38 16.24 -20.70
C ALA A 16 56.74 14.87 -21.00
N ALA A 17 55.68 14.53 -20.30
CA ALA A 17 55.00 13.25 -20.47
C ALA A 17 54.47 13.06 -21.90
N ALA A 18 54.05 14.13 -22.55
CA ALA A 18 53.64 14.12 -23.96
C ALA A 18 54.78 13.70 -24.90
N ASP A 19 56.02 14.20 -24.68
CA ASP A 19 57.21 13.86 -25.48
C ASP A 19 57.59 12.39 -25.27
N LEU A 20 57.49 11.88 -24.04
CA LEU A 20 57.71 10.47 -23.75
C LEU A 20 56.70 9.57 -24.49
N VAL A 21 55.40 9.92 -24.45
CA VAL A 21 54.36 9.19 -25.19
C VAL A 21 54.65 9.16 -26.67
N GLN A 22 55.08 10.30 -27.27
CA GLN A 22 55.44 10.40 -28.68
C GLN A 22 56.71 9.59 -29.00
N PHE A 23 57.73 9.64 -28.14
CA PHE A 23 58.91 8.82 -28.24
C PHE A 23 58.64 7.34 -28.25
N LEU A 24 57.84 6.86 -27.27
CA LEU A 24 57.48 5.44 -27.17
C LEU A 24 56.61 4.99 -28.35
N ALA A 25 55.72 5.84 -28.85
CA ALA A 25 54.86 5.54 -30.00
C ALA A 25 55.65 5.44 -31.31
N LYS A 26 56.76 6.15 -31.43
CA LYS A 26 57.67 6.14 -32.61
C LYS A 26 58.83 5.14 -32.48
N SER A 27 58.98 4.47 -31.36
CA SER A 27 60.04 3.52 -31.10
C SER A 27 59.93 2.27 -31.99
N VAL A 28 61.08 1.61 -32.28
CA VAL A 28 61.16 0.37 -33.10
C VAL A 28 60.30 -0.78 -32.57
N LYS A 29 59.78 -0.69 -31.32
CA LYS A 29 58.92 -1.65 -30.70
C LYS A 29 57.62 -1.01 -30.22
N ALA A 30 57.11 -0.03 -30.96
CA ALA A 30 55.87 0.67 -30.66
C ALA A 30 54.68 -0.27 -30.36
N GLU A 31 54.63 -1.44 -31.03
CA GLU A 31 53.59 -2.47 -30.80
C GLU A 31 53.57 -2.98 -29.36
N ARG A 32 54.68 -2.96 -28.63
CA ARG A 32 54.74 -3.35 -27.22
C ARG A 32 54.01 -2.39 -26.29
N PHE A 33 53.93 -1.12 -26.69
CA PHE A 33 53.34 -0.05 -25.89
C PHE A 33 51.98 0.41 -26.45
N ALA A 34 51.57 -0.10 -27.62
CA ALA A 34 50.33 0.32 -28.27
C ALA A 34 49.10 0.17 -27.35
N HIS A 35 49.07 -0.86 -26.52
CA HIS A 35 48.01 -1.09 -25.54
C HIS A 35 48.01 -0.09 -24.36
N LEU A 36 49.14 0.52 -24.05
CA LEU A 36 49.29 1.55 -23.01
C LEU A 36 49.06 2.96 -23.56
N LEU A 37 49.46 3.20 -24.81
CA LEU A 37 49.50 4.53 -25.43
C LEU A 37 48.29 4.81 -26.31
N GLY A 38 47.55 3.76 -26.70
CA GLY A 38 46.38 3.87 -27.57
C GLY A 38 45.27 4.68 -26.91
N GLY A 39 44.82 5.75 -27.55
CA GLY A 39 43.72 6.57 -27.07
C GLY A 39 44.06 7.67 -26.07
N LEU A 40 45.32 7.79 -25.63
CA LEU A 40 45.75 8.88 -24.76
C LEU A 40 45.67 10.23 -25.50
N ARG A 41 45.08 11.23 -24.86
CA ARG A 41 44.94 12.61 -25.36
C ARG A 41 45.29 13.60 -24.25
N ASP A 42 45.66 14.82 -24.65
CA ASP A 42 45.88 15.93 -23.73
C ASP A 42 46.82 15.57 -22.58
N VAL A 43 47.92 14.89 -22.91
CA VAL A 43 48.91 14.43 -21.93
C VAL A 43 49.80 15.61 -21.50
N GLU A 44 49.80 15.92 -20.21
CA GLU A 44 50.57 16.97 -19.57
C GLU A 44 51.29 16.40 -18.34
N GLY A 45 52.30 17.12 -17.83
CA GLY A 45 53.08 16.73 -16.65
C GLY A 45 54.47 16.23 -16.97
N MET A 46 55.12 15.63 -15.98
CA MET A 46 56.52 15.19 -16.09
C MET A 46 56.68 13.69 -15.92
N ALA A 47 57.55 13.11 -16.70
CA ALA A 47 57.99 11.72 -16.56
C ALA A 47 59.50 11.66 -16.42
N LEU A 48 59.97 10.73 -15.59
CA LEU A 48 61.40 10.43 -15.38
C LEU A 48 61.64 9.01 -15.91
N PRO A 49 61.98 8.84 -17.19
CA PRO A 49 62.28 7.53 -17.74
C PRO A 49 63.73 7.12 -17.43
N THR A 50 63.92 5.86 -17.10
CA THR A 50 65.21 5.20 -17.02
C THR A 50 65.14 3.93 -17.86
N PHE A 51 65.89 3.84 -18.91
CA PHE A 51 65.89 2.68 -19.79
C PHE A 51 67.18 1.90 -19.68
N ARG A 52 67.08 0.60 -19.67
CA ARG A 52 68.19 -0.33 -19.71
C ARG A 52 68.30 -0.96 -21.09
N LEU A 53 69.38 -0.64 -21.76
CA LEU A 53 69.72 -1.15 -23.08
C LEU A 53 70.82 -2.17 -22.93
N VAL A 54 70.79 -3.24 -23.68
CA VAL A 54 71.85 -4.28 -23.73
C VAL A 54 72.20 -4.60 -25.18
N GLY A 55 73.45 -4.56 -25.50
CA GLY A 55 73.93 -4.89 -26.83
C GLY A 55 75.42 -4.62 -27.00
N PRO A 56 76.04 -5.01 -28.14
CA PRO A 56 77.42 -4.72 -28.45
C PRO A 56 77.61 -3.25 -28.73
N LEU A 57 78.58 -2.60 -28.09
CA LEU A 57 78.90 -1.15 -28.27
C LEU A 57 79.32 -0.79 -29.66
N ASN A 58 79.86 -1.73 -30.41
CA ASN A 58 80.43 -1.51 -31.77
C ASN A 58 79.33 -1.74 -32.87
N GLN A 59 78.14 -2.09 -32.52
CA GLN A 59 76.98 -2.29 -33.45
C GLN A 59 75.74 -1.64 -32.91
N PRO A 60 75.50 -0.34 -33.14
CA PRO A 60 74.32 0.35 -32.59
C PRO A 60 72.98 -0.30 -32.95
N GLY A 61 72.87 -0.98 -34.11
CA GLY A 61 71.68 -1.73 -34.54
C GLY A 61 71.47 -3.04 -33.80
N GLY A 62 72.44 -3.51 -33.00
CA GLY A 62 72.34 -4.71 -32.14
C GLY A 62 71.93 -4.44 -30.71
N VAL A 63 71.66 -3.20 -30.36
CA VAL A 63 71.22 -2.81 -29.03
C VAL A 63 69.72 -3.16 -28.83
N THR A 64 69.42 -3.94 -27.77
CA THR A 64 68.08 -4.32 -27.43
C THR A 64 67.62 -3.70 -26.12
N PHE A 65 66.36 -3.33 -26.06
CA PHE A 65 65.74 -2.85 -24.85
C PHE A 65 65.56 -4.02 -23.84
N ALA A 66 66.21 -3.92 -22.68
CA ALA A 66 66.20 -4.95 -21.63
C ALA A 66 65.26 -4.61 -20.47
N GLY A 67 64.62 -3.47 -20.49
CA GLY A 67 63.71 -3.00 -19.44
C GLY A 67 63.98 -1.55 -19.07
N GLY A 68 63.26 -1.08 -18.06
CA GLY A 68 63.41 0.28 -17.55
C GLY A 68 62.35 0.61 -16.52
N GLU A 69 62.36 1.86 -16.08
CA GLU A 69 61.40 2.40 -15.14
C GLU A 69 60.96 3.78 -15.65
N ILE A 70 59.68 4.08 -15.54
CA ILE A 70 59.13 5.41 -15.78
C ILE A 70 58.49 5.87 -14.48
N THR A 71 59.00 6.90 -13.86
CA THR A 71 58.36 7.53 -12.71
C THR A 71 57.50 8.69 -13.21
N ALA A 72 56.21 8.57 -13.07
CA ALA A 72 55.25 9.61 -13.37
C ALA A 72 55.15 10.63 -12.22
N LYS A 73 55.13 11.94 -12.57
CA LYS A 73 54.97 13.03 -11.61
C LYS A 73 53.91 14.00 -12.12
N TYR A 74 52.75 13.98 -11.44
CA TYR A 74 51.59 14.85 -11.71
C TYR A 74 51.18 14.87 -13.19
N ILE A 75 51.08 13.68 -13.79
CA ILE A 75 50.62 13.57 -15.17
C ILE A 75 49.12 13.74 -15.22
N SER A 76 48.63 14.50 -16.20
CA SER A 76 47.21 14.60 -16.52
C SER A 76 46.99 14.09 -17.94
N LEU A 77 45.91 13.36 -18.17
CA LEU A 77 45.58 12.79 -19.49
C LEU A 77 44.06 12.55 -19.63
N SER A 78 43.64 12.50 -20.89
CA SER A 78 42.28 12.10 -21.27
C SER A 78 42.31 10.78 -22.02
N HIS A 79 41.28 9.94 -21.85
CA HIS A 79 41.11 8.70 -22.62
C HIS A 79 39.62 8.47 -22.92
N PRO A 80 39.24 8.00 -24.12
CA PRO A 80 37.83 7.81 -24.49
C PRO A 80 37.00 6.89 -23.58
N SER A 81 37.67 5.97 -22.87
CA SER A 81 37.01 5.06 -21.92
C SER A 81 36.84 5.65 -20.52
N LEU A 82 37.37 6.84 -20.26
CA LEU A 82 37.20 7.54 -18.99
C LEU A 82 36.15 8.64 -19.14
N PRO A 83 35.24 8.81 -18.18
CA PRO A 83 34.22 9.85 -18.25
C PRO A 83 34.77 11.25 -18.02
N GLU A 84 35.94 11.35 -17.40
CA GLU A 84 36.64 12.60 -17.08
C GLU A 84 38.13 12.47 -17.28
N ARG A 85 38.82 13.62 -17.25
CA ARG A 85 40.29 13.69 -17.32
C ARG A 85 40.88 13.08 -16.04
N LEU A 86 41.84 12.15 -16.22
CA LEU A 86 42.67 11.65 -15.13
C LEU A 86 43.74 12.70 -14.82
N THR A 87 43.87 13.12 -13.57
CA THR A 87 44.78 14.17 -13.13
C THR A 87 45.68 13.70 -11.99
N ALA A 88 46.76 14.42 -11.76
CA ALA A 88 47.72 14.17 -10.69
C ALA A 88 48.24 12.71 -10.65
N LEU A 89 48.33 12.06 -11.81
CA LEU A 89 48.85 10.70 -11.91
C LEU A 89 50.32 10.68 -11.50
N GLN A 90 50.65 9.84 -10.52
CA GLN A 90 51.98 9.62 -10.02
C GLN A 90 52.18 8.15 -9.69
N GLY A 91 53.44 7.67 -9.73
CA GLY A 91 53.79 6.27 -9.48
C GLY A 91 54.85 5.77 -10.42
N LYS A 92 55.11 4.47 -10.37
CA LYS A 92 56.17 3.82 -11.15
C LYS A 92 55.59 2.82 -12.14
N PHE A 93 56.09 2.87 -13.34
CA PHE A 93 55.82 1.91 -14.42
C PHE A 93 57.12 1.17 -14.71
N VAL A 94 57.23 -0.06 -14.23
CA VAL A 94 58.42 -0.88 -14.44
C VAL A 94 58.27 -1.66 -15.73
N LEU A 95 59.09 -1.32 -16.71
CA LEU A 95 59.13 -1.95 -18.02
C LEU A 95 60.03 -3.19 -17.97
N VAL A 96 59.45 -4.36 -18.16
CA VAL A 96 60.14 -5.67 -18.19
C VAL A 96 60.10 -6.25 -19.60
N GLU A 97 60.92 -7.28 -19.88
CA GLU A 97 60.98 -7.90 -21.21
C GLU A 97 59.59 -8.42 -21.68
N GLY A 98 58.74 -8.86 -20.77
CA GLY A 98 57.43 -9.41 -21.08
C GLY A 98 56.24 -8.49 -20.79
N GLY A 99 56.43 -7.18 -20.46
CA GLY A 99 55.31 -6.30 -20.17
C GLY A 99 55.61 -5.08 -19.31
N THR A 100 54.62 -4.57 -18.64
CA THR A 100 54.72 -3.40 -17.76
C THR A 100 54.08 -3.74 -16.41
N ARG A 101 54.80 -3.43 -15.32
CA ARG A 101 54.26 -3.51 -13.94
C ARG A 101 53.98 -2.10 -13.44
N PHE A 102 52.84 -1.94 -12.85
CA PHE A 102 52.34 -0.73 -12.19
C PHE A 102 52.62 -0.84 -10.69
N GLU A 103 53.43 0.07 -10.15
CA GLU A 103 53.79 0.10 -8.73
C GLU A 103 53.35 1.41 -8.10
N GLN A 104 52.46 1.34 -7.13
CA GLN A 104 51.92 2.48 -6.38
C GLN A 104 51.44 3.62 -7.30
N VAL A 105 50.78 3.28 -8.39
CA VAL A 105 50.22 4.28 -9.31
C VAL A 105 48.95 4.85 -8.70
N THR A 106 48.94 6.17 -8.51
CA THR A 106 47.82 6.92 -7.96
C THR A 106 47.44 8.08 -8.87
N GLY A 107 46.19 8.47 -8.92
CA GLY A 107 45.69 9.60 -9.68
C GLY A 107 44.31 10.00 -9.23
N HIS A 108 43.73 11.05 -9.83
CA HIS A 108 42.41 11.55 -9.54
C HIS A 108 41.53 11.52 -10.79
N LEU A 109 40.33 10.98 -10.66
CA LEU A 109 39.28 11.04 -11.67
C LEU A 109 38.13 11.87 -11.07
N GLY A 110 38.11 13.17 -11.43
CA GLY A 110 37.30 14.14 -10.66
C GLY A 110 37.75 14.20 -9.20
N ASP A 111 36.79 14.06 -8.27
CA ASP A 111 37.04 14.03 -6.83
C ASP A 111 37.40 12.64 -6.30
N THR A 112 37.50 11.63 -7.16
CA THR A 112 37.77 10.24 -6.79
C THR A 112 39.24 9.90 -6.93
N ILE A 113 39.87 9.41 -5.85
CA ILE A 113 41.23 8.90 -5.83
C ILE A 113 41.22 7.50 -6.44
N ILE A 114 42.03 7.30 -7.46
CA ILE A 114 42.23 6.00 -8.11
C ILE A 114 43.65 5.51 -7.79
N GLN A 115 43.74 4.24 -7.42
CA GLN A 115 45.02 3.55 -7.20
C GLN A 115 45.06 2.31 -8.08
N ALA A 116 46.19 2.09 -8.78
CA ALA A 116 46.37 0.92 -9.63
C ALA A 116 47.71 0.23 -9.31
N GLN A 117 47.68 -1.09 -9.26
CA GLN A 117 48.86 -1.94 -9.11
C GLN A 117 48.66 -3.26 -9.86
N GLY A 118 49.74 -3.89 -10.32
CA GLY A 118 49.69 -5.16 -11.03
C GLY A 118 50.55 -5.12 -12.30
N GLY A 119 50.36 -6.07 -13.18
CA GLY A 119 51.09 -6.20 -14.40
C GLY A 119 50.21 -6.29 -15.65
N ILE A 120 50.73 -5.86 -16.80
CA ILE A 120 50.17 -6.11 -18.10
C ILE A 120 51.29 -6.73 -18.97
N SER A 121 51.04 -7.95 -19.47
CA SER A 121 52.00 -8.57 -20.41
C SER A 121 52.06 -7.79 -21.72
N GLY A 122 53.21 -7.71 -22.31
CA GLY A 122 53.41 -7.07 -23.62
C GLY A 122 53.09 -8.00 -24.78
N GLY A 123 52.89 -7.41 -25.97
CA GLY A 123 52.70 -8.13 -27.22
C GLY A 123 51.25 -8.12 -27.72
N PRO A 124 50.95 -8.78 -28.85
CA PRO A 124 49.64 -8.75 -29.49
C PRO A 124 48.51 -9.37 -28.65
N ALA A 125 48.87 -10.32 -27.77
CA ALA A 125 47.94 -10.97 -26.85
C ALA A 125 48.24 -10.54 -25.41
N SER A 126 48.24 -9.22 -25.13
CA SER A 126 48.48 -8.70 -23.80
C SER A 126 47.39 -9.13 -22.80
N VAL A 127 47.82 -9.51 -21.60
CA VAL A 127 46.92 -9.96 -20.52
C VAL A 127 47.22 -9.23 -19.21
N PHE A 128 46.18 -9.03 -18.43
CA PHE A 128 46.30 -8.51 -17.05
C PHE A 128 46.88 -9.60 -16.15
N GLN A 129 47.84 -9.21 -15.30
CA GLN A 129 48.49 -10.07 -14.30
C GLN A 129 48.34 -9.44 -12.91
N GLU A 130 47.49 -10.04 -12.08
CA GLU A 130 47.18 -9.54 -10.72
C GLU A 130 46.88 -8.03 -10.68
N PHE A 131 46.16 -7.54 -11.70
CA PHE A 131 45.90 -6.12 -11.86
C PHE A 131 44.73 -5.69 -11.00
N VAL A 132 44.95 -4.80 -10.04
CA VAL A 132 43.94 -4.31 -9.08
C VAL A 132 43.83 -2.80 -9.19
N ILE A 133 42.61 -2.32 -9.32
CA ILE A 133 42.25 -0.91 -9.24
C ILE A 133 41.44 -0.70 -7.95
N ARG A 134 41.82 0.31 -7.17
CA ARG A 134 41.03 0.80 -6.04
C ARG A 134 40.59 2.22 -6.32
N ALA A 135 39.37 2.52 -5.99
CA ALA A 135 38.79 3.86 -6.09
C ALA A 135 38.16 4.25 -4.76
N ASN A 136 38.32 5.50 -4.37
CA ASN A 136 37.70 6.05 -3.17
C ASN A 136 37.32 7.52 -3.44
N GLY A 137 36.04 7.84 -3.39
CA GLY A 137 35.53 9.19 -3.69
C GLY A 137 34.04 9.24 -3.98
N ASP A 138 33.68 10.07 -4.96
CA ASP A 138 32.26 10.37 -5.28
C ASP A 138 31.50 9.17 -5.86
N ALA A 139 30.40 8.81 -5.21
CA ALA A 139 29.50 7.75 -5.68
C ALA A 139 28.83 8.10 -7.04
N GLY A 140 28.64 9.38 -7.33
CA GLY A 140 28.12 9.86 -8.61
C GLY A 140 29.00 9.51 -9.82
N LEU A 141 30.27 9.14 -9.58
CA LEU A 141 31.15 8.66 -10.63
C LEU A 141 30.60 7.41 -11.35
N ILE A 142 29.87 6.53 -10.63
CA ILE A 142 29.25 5.33 -11.23
C ILE A 142 28.29 5.73 -12.36
N ALA A 143 27.49 6.77 -12.15
CA ALA A 143 26.52 7.24 -13.14
C ALA A 143 27.18 7.83 -14.39
N ARG A 144 28.48 8.20 -14.33
CA ARG A 144 29.22 8.73 -15.47
C ARG A 144 29.80 7.63 -16.37
N PHE A 145 29.97 6.42 -15.84
CA PHE A 145 30.39 5.24 -16.62
C PHE A 145 29.23 4.51 -17.31
N VAL A 146 28.00 4.78 -16.91
CA VAL A 146 26.80 4.07 -17.38
C VAL A 146 25.87 5.06 -18.10
N PRO A 147 25.24 4.69 -19.22
CA PRO A 147 24.33 5.58 -19.92
C PRO A 147 23.24 6.14 -18.97
N SER A 148 22.95 7.44 -19.06
CA SER A 148 21.98 8.13 -18.18
C SER A 148 20.55 7.58 -18.24
N LYS A 149 20.23 6.82 -19.29
CA LYS A 149 18.96 6.07 -19.39
C LYS A 149 18.91 4.88 -18.42
N VAL A 150 20.07 4.33 -18.03
CA VAL A 150 20.18 3.19 -17.10
C VAL A 150 20.30 3.70 -15.67
N ILE A 151 21.19 4.67 -15.45
CA ILE A 151 21.42 5.30 -14.14
C ILE A 151 21.19 6.80 -14.29
N PRO A 152 20.02 7.32 -13.89
CA PRO A 152 19.76 8.76 -13.87
C PRO A 152 20.74 9.52 -12.98
N ALA A 153 21.04 10.76 -13.34
CA ALA A 153 21.83 11.65 -12.48
C ALA A 153 21.14 11.83 -11.11
N GLY A 154 21.94 11.86 -10.03
CA GLY A 154 21.43 11.98 -8.67
C GLY A 154 20.91 10.67 -8.04
N MET A 155 21.01 9.54 -8.74
CA MET A 155 20.69 8.23 -8.14
C MET A 155 21.68 7.84 -7.05
N PHE A 156 22.95 8.23 -7.18
CA PHE A 156 24.03 7.96 -6.23
C PHE A 156 24.64 9.28 -5.76
N GLU A 157 24.69 9.48 -4.46
CA GLU A 157 25.27 10.65 -3.80
C GLU A 157 26.14 10.20 -2.61
N GLY A 158 27.20 10.94 -2.29
CA GLY A 158 28.08 10.66 -1.17
C GLY A 158 29.34 9.89 -1.56
N LEU A 159 29.92 9.13 -0.62
CA LEU A 159 31.21 8.46 -0.81
C LEU A 159 31.03 6.99 -1.16
N LEU A 160 31.86 6.49 -2.05
CA LEU A 160 32.03 5.08 -2.35
C LEU A 160 33.47 4.64 -2.22
N SER A 161 33.69 3.37 -1.92
CA SER A 161 34.97 2.68 -2.11
C SER A 161 34.78 1.49 -3.03
N ALA A 162 35.67 1.30 -3.97
CA ALA A 162 35.67 0.19 -4.91
C ALA A 162 37.02 -0.51 -4.95
N ALA A 163 36.99 -1.83 -5.09
CA ALA A 163 38.17 -2.61 -5.42
C ALA A 163 37.84 -3.55 -6.59
N VAL A 164 38.57 -3.42 -7.69
CA VAL A 164 38.30 -4.14 -8.92
C VAL A 164 39.55 -4.87 -9.35
N GLN A 165 39.48 -6.16 -9.55
CA GLN A 165 40.53 -7.01 -10.09
C GLN A 165 40.26 -7.30 -11.57
N LEU A 166 41.26 -7.08 -12.40
CA LEU A 166 41.22 -7.40 -13.82
C LEU A 166 42.11 -8.61 -14.09
N SER A 167 41.65 -9.50 -14.94
CA SER A 167 42.38 -10.68 -15.40
C SER A 167 42.03 -11.01 -16.85
N GLY A 168 42.82 -11.85 -17.48
CA GLY A 168 42.61 -12.23 -18.89
C GLY A 168 43.09 -11.18 -19.88
N ALA A 169 42.62 -11.27 -21.13
CA ALA A 169 43.07 -10.41 -22.22
C ALA A 169 42.71 -8.94 -21.98
N THR A 170 43.65 -8.02 -22.25
CA THR A 170 43.42 -6.56 -22.09
C THR A 170 42.29 -6.04 -22.99
N THR A 171 41.97 -6.74 -24.06
CA THR A 171 40.90 -6.41 -25.01
C THR A 171 39.53 -6.92 -24.61
N ALA A 172 39.47 -7.87 -23.67
CA ALA A 172 38.25 -8.45 -23.11
C ALA A 172 38.57 -8.97 -21.70
N PRO A 173 38.84 -8.09 -20.73
CA PRO A 173 39.21 -8.51 -19.40
C PRO A 173 38.03 -9.09 -18.66
N HIS A 174 38.33 -10.12 -17.87
CA HIS A 174 37.45 -10.57 -16.80
C HIS A 174 37.60 -9.63 -15.60
N VAL A 175 36.50 -9.20 -15.05
CA VAL A 175 36.40 -8.21 -13.98
C VAL A 175 35.75 -8.83 -12.78
N ARG A 176 36.36 -8.76 -11.63
CA ARG A 176 35.77 -9.13 -10.34
C ARG A 176 36.03 -8.01 -9.35
N GLY A 177 35.03 -7.65 -8.57
CA GLY A 177 35.22 -6.56 -7.63
C GLY A 177 34.10 -6.41 -6.61
N ASN A 178 34.30 -5.40 -5.79
CA ASN A 178 33.28 -4.96 -4.84
C ASN A 178 33.12 -3.42 -4.88
N LEU A 179 31.90 -2.98 -4.58
CA LEU A 179 31.54 -1.59 -4.33
C LEU A 179 31.01 -1.49 -2.91
N VAL A 180 31.70 -0.74 -2.06
CA VAL A 180 31.25 -0.43 -0.71
C VAL A 180 30.50 0.89 -0.78
N MET A 181 29.20 0.83 -0.60
CA MET A 181 28.28 1.97 -0.70
C MET A 181 27.66 2.33 0.66
N THR A 182 28.35 2.02 1.74
CA THR A 182 27.88 2.32 3.10
C THR A 182 27.60 3.81 3.27
N ASP A 183 28.54 4.66 2.84
CA ASP A 183 28.46 6.11 3.02
C ASP A 183 27.80 6.83 1.82
N SER A 184 27.23 6.07 0.90
CA SER A 184 26.46 6.60 -0.22
C SER A 184 24.98 6.58 0.07
N LYS A 185 24.28 7.64 -0.35
CA LYS A 185 22.83 7.65 -0.51
C LYS A 185 22.48 7.08 -1.88
N VAL A 186 21.52 6.15 -1.95
CA VAL A 186 21.03 5.56 -3.20
C VAL A 186 19.52 5.76 -3.28
N VAL A 187 19.05 6.41 -4.33
CA VAL A 187 17.62 6.65 -4.57
C VAL A 187 17.20 6.05 -5.90
N ILE A 188 16.42 4.98 -5.85
CA ILE A 188 15.70 4.43 -7.00
C ILE A 188 14.25 4.84 -6.87
N PRO A 189 13.74 5.74 -7.72
CA PRO A 189 12.39 6.28 -7.58
C PRO A 189 11.32 5.19 -7.47
N ASN A 190 10.43 5.30 -6.48
CA ASN A 190 9.35 4.35 -6.17
C ASN A 190 9.78 2.91 -5.83
N ALA A 191 11.06 2.67 -5.56
CA ALA A 191 11.59 1.34 -5.23
C ALA A 191 12.42 1.37 -3.94
N ILE A 192 13.59 1.99 -3.97
CA ILE A 192 14.57 1.92 -2.88
C ILE A 192 15.09 3.32 -2.54
N GLU A 193 15.17 3.61 -1.26
CA GLU A 193 15.86 4.77 -0.73
C GLU A 193 16.78 4.32 0.40
N LYS A 194 18.05 4.10 0.07
CA LYS A 194 19.09 3.75 1.03
C LYS A 194 19.73 5.03 1.57
N PRO A 195 19.68 5.29 2.87
CA PRO A 195 20.39 6.44 3.45
C PRO A 195 21.90 6.22 3.48
N ALA A 196 22.67 7.30 3.54
CA ALA A 196 24.08 7.24 3.87
C ALA A 196 24.28 6.68 5.29
N GLY A 197 25.38 5.95 5.53
CA GLY A 197 25.67 5.25 6.77
C GLY A 197 25.05 3.85 6.87
N ALA A 198 24.08 3.49 6.02
CA ALA A 198 23.53 2.14 5.98
C ALA A 198 24.45 1.21 5.19
N GLN A 199 24.89 0.12 5.83
CA GLN A 199 25.84 -0.82 5.20
C GLN A 199 25.23 -1.48 3.96
N ALA A 200 25.93 -1.37 2.83
CA ALA A 200 25.66 -2.08 1.59
C ALA A 200 26.95 -2.28 0.81
N ILE A 201 27.24 -3.53 0.43
CA ILE A 201 28.37 -3.91 -0.39
C ILE A 201 27.82 -4.68 -1.59
N PHE A 202 28.21 -4.28 -2.80
CA PHE A 202 27.92 -5.03 -4.02
C PHE A 202 29.18 -5.77 -4.45
N GLU A 203 29.15 -7.09 -4.44
CA GLU A 203 30.14 -7.94 -5.06
C GLU A 203 29.69 -8.25 -6.48
N PHE A 204 30.57 -8.15 -7.46
CA PHE A 204 30.22 -8.39 -8.85
C PHE A 204 31.34 -9.12 -9.61
N GLU A 205 30.93 -9.81 -10.66
CA GLU A 205 31.80 -10.54 -11.58
C GLU A 205 31.24 -10.47 -13.00
N GLY A 206 32.15 -10.31 -13.98
CA GLY A 206 31.72 -10.15 -15.36
C GLY A 206 32.90 -9.95 -16.33
N ASP A 207 32.58 -9.60 -17.56
CA ASP A 207 33.54 -9.39 -18.64
C ASP A 207 33.30 -8.05 -19.33
N LEU A 208 34.38 -7.37 -19.69
CA LEU A 208 34.34 -6.18 -20.53
C LEU A 208 34.71 -6.55 -21.98
N THR A 209 33.92 -6.10 -22.95
CA THR A 209 34.21 -6.34 -24.37
C THR A 209 34.77 -5.09 -25.07
N ARG A 210 35.40 -5.27 -26.25
CA ARG A 210 35.97 -4.18 -27.04
C ARG A 210 35.01 -3.05 -27.41
N ALA A 211 33.70 -3.32 -27.40
CA ALA A 211 32.66 -2.35 -27.75
C ALA A 211 32.15 -1.55 -26.54
N ASN A 212 32.95 -1.36 -25.50
CA ASN A 212 32.50 -0.75 -24.23
C ASN A 212 31.24 -1.39 -23.62
N THR A 213 31.09 -2.67 -23.89
CA THR A 213 29.97 -3.44 -23.35
C THR A 213 30.46 -4.23 -22.15
N ALA A 214 29.83 -3.99 -20.98
CA ALA A 214 30.04 -4.79 -19.80
C ALA A 214 28.98 -5.90 -19.73
N THR A 215 29.40 -7.14 -19.57
CA THR A 215 28.54 -8.28 -19.30
C THR A 215 28.77 -8.71 -17.87
N VAL A 216 27.82 -8.43 -16.99
CA VAL A 216 27.88 -8.81 -15.59
C VAL A 216 27.16 -10.14 -15.41
N THR A 217 27.88 -11.15 -14.91
CA THR A 217 27.37 -12.53 -14.78
C THR A 217 26.92 -12.88 -13.36
N ARG A 218 27.45 -12.15 -12.37
CA ARG A 218 27.07 -12.31 -10.96
C ARG A 218 27.08 -10.97 -10.28
N VAL A 219 26.04 -10.69 -9.50
CA VAL A 219 26.01 -9.61 -8.52
C VAL A 219 25.50 -10.19 -7.21
N GLU A 220 26.09 -9.78 -6.10
CA GLU A 220 25.62 -10.13 -4.76
C GLU A 220 25.55 -8.86 -3.93
N LEU A 221 24.36 -8.57 -3.39
CA LEU A 221 24.20 -7.51 -2.40
C LEU A 221 24.45 -8.12 -1.01
N VAL A 222 25.49 -7.66 -0.37
CA VAL A 222 25.91 -8.08 0.98
C VAL A 222 25.46 -7.01 1.98
N LEU A 223 24.61 -7.43 2.91
CA LEU A 223 24.07 -6.65 4.02
C LEU A 223 24.64 -7.19 5.34
N PRO A 224 24.48 -6.50 6.47
CA PRO A 224 24.99 -6.97 7.77
C PRO A 224 24.60 -8.40 8.13
N SER A 225 23.39 -8.79 7.77
CA SER A 225 22.77 -10.06 8.15
C SER A 225 22.20 -10.87 7.00
N ALA A 226 22.39 -10.44 5.75
CA ALA A 226 21.83 -11.10 4.58
C ALA A 226 22.74 -10.98 3.36
N ARG A 227 22.64 -11.97 2.47
CA ARG A 227 23.24 -11.94 1.13
C ARG A 227 22.16 -12.21 0.10
N ILE A 228 22.06 -11.31 -0.87
CA ILE A 228 21.05 -11.40 -1.95
C ILE A 228 21.78 -11.63 -3.27
N PRO A 229 21.88 -12.87 -3.73
CA PRO A 229 22.55 -13.20 -4.97
C PRO A 229 21.66 -12.91 -6.17
N VAL A 230 22.24 -12.33 -7.20
CA VAL A 230 21.66 -12.12 -8.52
C VAL A 230 22.56 -12.82 -9.54
N LYS A 231 22.04 -13.80 -10.25
CA LYS A 231 22.78 -14.59 -11.24
C LYS A 231 22.16 -14.39 -12.61
N GLY A 232 22.98 -14.36 -13.64
CA GLY A 232 22.52 -14.21 -15.02
C GLY A 232 23.38 -13.22 -15.77
N VAL A 233 22.82 -12.53 -16.75
CA VAL A 233 23.56 -11.64 -17.64
C VAL A 233 22.91 -10.25 -17.63
N ILE A 234 23.72 -9.25 -17.31
CA ILE A 234 23.37 -7.84 -17.51
C ILE A 234 24.35 -7.27 -18.51
N GLN A 235 23.85 -6.83 -19.66
CA GLN A 235 24.65 -6.15 -20.67
C GLN A 235 24.45 -4.64 -20.55
N ILE A 236 25.56 -3.92 -20.38
CA ILE A 236 25.58 -2.46 -20.27
C ILE A 236 26.46 -1.92 -21.39
N GLY A 237 25.91 -1.10 -22.30
CA GLY A 237 26.59 -0.55 -23.44
C GLY A 237 25.61 0.20 -24.34
N GLU A 238 25.86 0.22 -25.66
CA GLU A 238 24.93 0.82 -26.63
C GLU A 238 23.52 0.18 -26.55
N LYS A 239 23.45 -1.12 -26.26
CA LYS A 239 22.22 -1.86 -26.01
C LYS A 239 22.23 -2.36 -24.58
N PHE A 240 21.18 -2.03 -23.84
CA PHE A 240 20.96 -2.57 -22.51
C PHE A 240 20.13 -3.85 -22.61
N SER A 241 20.50 -4.88 -21.87
CA SER A 241 19.64 -6.04 -21.64
C SER A 241 19.91 -6.65 -20.26
N ILE A 242 18.86 -7.22 -19.67
CA ILE A 242 18.92 -7.94 -18.41
C ILE A 242 18.21 -9.29 -18.55
N ASP A 243 18.87 -10.36 -18.13
CA ASP A 243 18.31 -11.71 -17.99
C ASP A 243 18.93 -12.32 -16.75
N VAL A 244 18.27 -12.11 -15.60
CA VAL A 244 18.81 -12.49 -14.29
C VAL A 244 17.79 -13.25 -13.47
N ALA A 245 18.29 -14.13 -12.61
CA ALA A 245 17.56 -14.81 -11.57
C ALA A 245 18.02 -14.31 -10.20
N VAL A 246 17.05 -13.99 -9.35
CA VAL A 246 17.25 -13.67 -7.93
C VAL A 246 16.64 -14.80 -7.13
N ALA A 247 17.43 -15.51 -6.34
CA ALA A 247 16.96 -16.57 -5.47
C ALA A 247 17.58 -16.38 -4.09
N THR A 248 16.76 -16.01 -3.12
CA THR A 248 17.17 -15.93 -1.72
C THR A 248 16.80 -17.24 -1.02
N GLY A 249 17.55 -17.62 -0.02
CA GLY A 249 17.02 -18.51 0.99
C GLY A 249 16.02 -17.76 1.88
N GLU A 250 15.66 -18.36 2.97
CA GLU A 250 14.82 -17.71 3.99
C GLU A 250 15.60 -16.57 4.66
N LEU A 251 15.10 -15.34 4.52
CA LEU A 251 15.66 -14.12 5.08
C LEU A 251 14.76 -13.61 6.18
N SER A 252 15.31 -13.36 7.37
CA SER A 252 14.56 -12.74 8.46
C SER A 252 14.33 -11.25 8.17
N LEU A 253 13.08 -10.80 8.20
CA LEU A 253 12.72 -9.39 7.98
C LEU A 253 13.27 -8.47 9.05
N SER A 254 13.34 -8.92 10.32
CA SER A 254 13.91 -8.15 11.42
C SER A 254 15.43 -7.94 11.29
N ALA A 255 16.08 -8.78 10.50
CA ALA A 255 17.49 -8.69 10.19
C ALA A 255 17.80 -7.83 8.96
N LEU A 256 16.80 -7.52 8.13
CA LEU A 256 16.96 -6.65 6.97
C LEU A 256 16.93 -5.18 7.40
N PRO A 257 17.76 -4.32 6.78
CA PRO A 257 17.69 -2.88 6.99
C PRO A 257 16.30 -2.32 6.62
N GLU A 258 15.86 -1.31 7.36
CA GLU A 258 14.53 -0.66 7.15
C GLU A 258 14.33 -0.14 5.72
N TRP A 259 15.40 0.30 5.04
CA TRP A 259 15.31 0.76 3.67
C TRP A 259 15.00 -0.36 2.64
N ILE A 260 15.14 -1.64 3.03
CA ILE A 260 14.71 -2.83 2.26
C ILE A 260 13.36 -3.31 2.76
N ALA A 261 13.20 -3.52 4.06
CA ALA A 261 11.99 -4.01 4.71
C ALA A 261 11.11 -2.85 5.19
N LYS A 262 10.71 -1.95 4.27
CA LYS A 262 9.77 -0.86 4.57
C LYS A 262 8.42 -1.45 4.98
N GLY A 263 7.76 -0.89 5.99
CA GLY A 263 6.38 -1.21 6.33
C GLY A 263 6.12 -1.66 7.76
N GLY A 264 7.07 -1.44 8.69
CA GLY A 264 6.83 -1.70 10.11
C GLY A 264 6.79 -3.19 10.49
N PHE A 265 7.49 -4.03 9.73
CA PHE A 265 7.67 -5.44 10.10
C PHE A 265 8.56 -5.56 11.34
N GLU A 266 8.04 -6.21 12.37
CA GLU A 266 8.76 -6.51 13.61
C GLU A 266 9.38 -7.91 13.56
N ALA A 267 8.74 -8.84 12.85
CA ALA A 267 9.21 -10.20 12.63
C ALA A 267 8.68 -10.78 11.32
N GLY A 268 9.23 -11.91 10.92
CA GLY A 268 8.83 -12.69 9.75
C GLY A 268 10.02 -13.12 8.91
N ASN A 269 9.77 -14.07 8.03
CA ASN A 269 10.76 -14.58 7.10
C ASN A 269 10.26 -14.41 5.66
N VAL A 270 11.12 -13.92 4.78
CA VAL A 270 10.82 -13.76 3.36
C VAL A 270 11.72 -14.65 2.53
N GLU A 271 11.15 -15.28 1.52
CA GLU A 271 11.86 -16.04 0.50
C GLU A 271 11.44 -15.57 -0.88
N VAL A 272 12.41 -15.38 -1.77
CA VAL A 272 12.20 -14.82 -3.10
C VAL A 272 12.87 -15.70 -4.14
N SER A 273 12.16 -16.00 -5.23
CA SER A 273 12.71 -16.66 -6.41
C SER A 273 12.09 -16.02 -7.65
N LEU A 274 12.86 -15.15 -8.31
CA LEU A 274 12.40 -14.29 -9.42
C LEU A 274 13.34 -14.44 -10.63
N ASP A 275 12.74 -14.49 -11.81
CA ASP A 275 13.40 -14.32 -13.10
C ASP A 275 13.01 -12.96 -13.68
N VAL A 276 13.99 -12.13 -14.03
CA VAL A 276 13.80 -10.78 -14.55
C VAL A 276 14.44 -10.67 -15.93
N LYS A 277 13.66 -10.30 -16.94
CA LYS A 277 14.10 -10.12 -18.31
C LYS A 277 13.68 -8.79 -18.88
N GLY A 278 14.63 -8.03 -19.44
CA GLY A 278 14.40 -6.75 -20.09
C GLY A 278 15.37 -6.53 -21.26
N LYS A 279 14.95 -5.68 -22.21
CA LYS A 279 15.77 -5.34 -23.39
C LYS A 279 16.11 -3.86 -23.49
N ASP A 280 15.69 -3.07 -22.52
CA ASP A 280 15.96 -1.64 -22.39
C ASP A 280 16.14 -1.29 -20.91
N ALA A 281 16.52 -0.05 -20.65
CA ALA A 281 16.78 0.45 -19.30
C ALA A 281 15.51 0.85 -18.53
N ASP A 282 14.34 0.84 -19.16
CA ASP A 282 13.07 1.10 -18.47
C ASP A 282 12.60 -0.15 -17.74
N TRP A 283 12.83 -0.17 -16.43
CA TRP A 283 12.42 -1.28 -15.56
C TRP A 283 10.91 -1.60 -15.62
N LYS A 284 10.06 -0.64 -16.02
CA LYS A 284 8.61 -0.85 -16.20
C LYS A 284 8.30 -1.77 -17.37
N SER A 285 9.20 -1.85 -18.34
CA SER A 285 9.10 -2.76 -19.49
C SER A 285 9.57 -4.19 -19.17
N TRP A 286 10.26 -4.39 -18.03
CA TRP A 286 10.86 -5.67 -17.67
C TRP A 286 9.80 -6.70 -17.32
N LYS A 287 10.05 -7.92 -17.74
CA LYS A 287 9.20 -9.07 -17.45
C LYS A 287 9.77 -9.79 -16.24
N THR A 288 9.02 -9.74 -15.15
CA THR A 288 9.35 -10.44 -13.92
C THR A 288 8.41 -11.61 -13.74
N THR A 289 8.95 -12.80 -13.52
CA THR A 289 8.20 -14.02 -13.20
C THR A 289 8.84 -14.70 -12.00
N GLY A 290 8.12 -15.63 -11.37
CA GLY A 290 8.63 -16.33 -10.20
C GLY A 290 7.67 -16.29 -9.03
N TRP A 291 8.19 -16.34 -7.80
CA TRP A 291 7.37 -16.32 -6.61
C TRP A 291 8.07 -15.64 -5.44
N MET A 292 7.25 -15.18 -4.50
CA MET A 292 7.67 -14.64 -3.20
C MET A 292 6.80 -15.26 -2.12
N ALA A 293 7.41 -15.59 -1.00
CA ALA A 293 6.70 -16.06 0.19
C ALA A 293 7.11 -15.24 1.41
N LEU A 294 6.15 -14.96 2.27
CA LEU A 294 6.33 -14.39 3.60
C LEU A 294 5.70 -15.34 4.60
N THR A 295 6.39 -15.64 5.67
CA THR A 295 5.94 -16.54 6.73
C THR A 295 6.17 -15.91 8.10
N ASN A 296 5.28 -16.23 9.05
CA ASN A 296 5.39 -15.77 10.44
C ASN A 296 5.57 -14.24 10.57
N GLY A 297 4.93 -13.48 9.69
CA GLY A 297 5.02 -12.03 9.69
C GLY A 297 4.29 -11.43 10.88
N LEU A 298 4.96 -10.47 11.54
CA LEU A 298 4.40 -9.59 12.55
C LEU A 298 4.65 -8.15 12.11
N MET A 299 3.59 -7.36 12.06
CA MET A 299 3.67 -5.98 11.57
C MET A 299 2.78 -5.06 12.40
N LEU A 300 3.30 -3.88 12.78
CA LEU A 300 2.52 -2.84 13.41
C LEU A 300 1.91 -1.90 12.36
N VAL A 301 0.59 -1.84 12.31
CA VAL A 301 -0.14 -0.93 11.42
C VAL A 301 -0.80 0.17 12.24
N LYS A 302 -0.44 1.42 11.95
CA LYS A 302 -1.02 2.59 12.62
C LYS A 302 -2.55 2.61 12.46
N GLY A 303 -3.25 2.55 13.59
CA GLY A 303 -4.72 2.58 13.65
C GLY A 303 -5.41 1.21 13.59
N ALA A 304 -4.72 0.13 13.21
CA ALA A 304 -5.25 -1.23 13.23
C ALA A 304 -4.62 -2.10 14.33
N GLY A 305 -3.44 -1.70 14.85
CA GLY A 305 -2.69 -2.50 15.83
C GLY A 305 -1.73 -3.50 15.17
N HIS A 306 -1.42 -4.57 15.88
CA HIS A 306 -0.57 -5.64 15.35
C HIS A 306 -1.33 -6.52 14.36
N ILE A 307 -0.70 -6.79 13.24
CA ILE A 307 -1.08 -7.85 12.31
C ILE A 307 -0.16 -9.03 12.61
N GLU A 308 -0.74 -10.13 12.99
CA GLU A 308 -0.06 -11.35 13.43
C GLU A 308 -0.26 -12.50 12.44
N ASP A 309 0.59 -13.51 12.51
CA ASP A 309 0.52 -14.72 11.67
C ASP A 309 0.44 -14.39 10.16
N LEU A 310 1.08 -13.27 9.76
CA LEU A 310 1.04 -12.85 8.37
C LEU A 310 1.80 -13.85 7.50
N TYR A 311 1.05 -14.49 6.64
CA TYR A 311 1.52 -15.41 5.61
C TYR A 311 1.12 -14.89 4.25
N ALA A 312 2.05 -14.86 3.30
CA ALA A 312 1.77 -14.51 1.92
C ALA A 312 2.53 -15.43 0.96
N ARG A 313 1.87 -15.90 -0.09
CA ARG A 313 2.51 -16.57 -1.20
C ARG A 313 1.98 -16.01 -2.52
N VAL A 314 2.87 -15.32 -3.22
CA VAL A 314 2.55 -14.61 -4.47
C VAL A 314 3.39 -15.19 -5.59
N LYS A 315 2.76 -15.57 -6.69
CA LYS A 315 3.41 -15.95 -7.93
C LYS A 315 3.28 -14.82 -8.93
N LEU A 316 4.40 -14.30 -9.39
CA LEU A 316 4.46 -13.33 -10.46
C LEU A 316 4.37 -14.05 -11.80
N VAL A 317 3.48 -13.61 -12.66
CA VAL A 317 3.29 -14.12 -14.01
C VAL A 317 3.41 -12.99 -15.01
N ARG A 318 3.56 -13.32 -16.28
CA ARG A 318 3.65 -12.31 -17.32
C ARG A 318 2.44 -11.36 -17.29
N ASN A 319 2.66 -10.08 -17.04
CA ASN A 319 1.65 -9.03 -16.94
C ASN A 319 0.65 -9.20 -15.76
N GLY A 320 1.08 -9.80 -14.65
CA GLY A 320 0.20 -9.96 -13.50
C GLY A 320 0.81 -10.71 -12.32
N ALA A 321 -0.06 -11.10 -11.39
CA ALA A 321 0.30 -11.88 -10.22
C ALA A 321 -0.85 -12.81 -9.78
N GLU A 322 -0.50 -13.92 -9.17
CA GLU A 322 -1.42 -14.82 -8.50
C GLU A 322 -1.08 -14.82 -7.01
N VAL A 323 -1.93 -14.25 -6.19
CA VAL A 323 -1.88 -14.38 -4.74
C VAL A 323 -2.47 -15.75 -4.41
N LYS A 324 -1.61 -16.73 -4.22
CA LYS A 324 -2.02 -18.11 -3.93
C LYS A 324 -2.63 -18.22 -2.54
N ARG A 325 -2.11 -17.44 -1.61
CA ARG A 325 -2.66 -17.26 -0.27
C ARG A 325 -2.03 -16.01 0.35
N LEU A 326 -2.86 -15.16 0.93
CA LEU A 326 -2.49 -14.14 1.89
C LEU A 326 -3.37 -14.37 3.11
N SER A 327 -2.82 -14.60 4.29
CA SER A 327 -3.61 -14.76 5.51
C SER A 327 -2.93 -14.06 6.68
N PHE A 328 -3.72 -13.52 7.58
CA PHE A 328 -3.25 -12.81 8.76
C PHE A 328 -4.34 -12.74 9.84
N LYS A 329 -3.93 -12.39 11.05
CA LYS A 329 -4.81 -12.05 12.15
C LYS A 329 -4.64 -10.58 12.54
N VAL A 330 -5.74 -9.94 12.90
CA VAL A 330 -5.76 -8.60 13.47
C VAL A 330 -6.82 -8.54 14.55
N GLN A 331 -6.40 -8.29 15.79
CA GLN A 331 -7.29 -8.42 16.96
C GLN A 331 -8.01 -9.79 16.96
N ASP A 332 -9.34 -9.81 17.05
CA ASP A 332 -10.13 -11.04 17.04
C ASP A 332 -10.51 -11.53 15.62
N SER A 333 -9.99 -10.91 14.58
CA SER A 333 -10.29 -11.26 13.18
C SER A 333 -9.19 -12.05 12.54
N ASP A 334 -9.56 -13.07 11.78
CA ASP A 334 -8.70 -13.75 10.83
C ASP A 334 -9.17 -13.48 9.40
N LEU A 335 -8.22 -13.29 8.51
CA LEU A 335 -8.52 -13.03 7.10
C LEU A 335 -7.63 -13.89 6.21
N ALA A 336 -8.23 -14.48 5.20
CA ALA A 336 -7.54 -15.19 4.13
C ALA A 336 -8.02 -14.67 2.77
N LEU A 337 -7.09 -14.41 1.87
CA LEU A 337 -7.30 -13.86 0.54
C LEU A 337 -6.61 -14.74 -0.50
N GLU A 338 -7.32 -15.04 -1.58
CA GLU A 338 -6.76 -15.55 -2.83
C GLU A 338 -7.17 -14.60 -3.96
N ALA A 339 -6.24 -14.22 -4.82
CA ALA A 339 -6.52 -13.27 -5.89
C ALA A 339 -5.68 -13.51 -7.13
N THR A 340 -6.19 -13.11 -8.27
CA THR A 340 -5.48 -13.01 -9.54
C THR A 340 -5.49 -11.57 -10.00
N VAL A 341 -4.32 -11.03 -10.31
CA VAL A 341 -4.11 -9.70 -10.87
C VAL A 341 -3.70 -9.84 -12.33
N ARG A 342 -4.37 -9.15 -13.23
CA ARG A 342 -4.07 -9.10 -14.67
C ARG A 342 -3.88 -7.66 -15.11
N ASN A 343 -3.26 -7.44 -16.28
CA ASN A 343 -2.97 -6.11 -16.85
C ASN A 343 -2.05 -5.23 -16.00
N TRP A 344 -1.17 -5.86 -15.20
CA TRP A 344 -0.14 -5.13 -14.48
C TRP A 344 0.98 -4.67 -15.44
N PRO A 345 1.48 -3.42 -15.37
CA PRO A 345 1.16 -2.36 -14.41
C PRO A 345 0.14 -1.32 -14.91
N ALA A 346 -0.51 -1.50 -16.07
CA ALA A 346 -1.36 -0.47 -16.69
C ALA A 346 -2.63 -0.15 -15.84
N LYS A 347 -3.75 -0.86 -16.08
CA LYS A 347 -4.97 -0.80 -15.25
C LYS A 347 -5.26 -2.20 -14.73
N PRO A 348 -4.80 -2.56 -13.53
CA PRO A 348 -4.95 -3.91 -12.99
C PRO A 348 -6.41 -4.32 -12.86
N VAL A 349 -6.69 -5.55 -13.25
CA VAL A 349 -7.97 -6.24 -13.01
C VAL A 349 -7.72 -7.31 -11.96
N ILE A 350 -8.33 -7.15 -10.79
CA ILE A 350 -8.16 -8.00 -9.61
C ILE A 350 -9.43 -8.83 -9.42
N THR A 351 -9.29 -10.13 -9.39
CA THR A 351 -10.40 -11.05 -9.11
C THR A 351 -9.99 -12.06 -8.04
N GLY A 352 -10.90 -12.42 -7.14
CA GLY A 352 -10.55 -13.36 -6.09
C GLY A 352 -11.63 -13.56 -5.03
N LYS A 353 -11.20 -14.11 -3.90
CA LYS A 353 -12.05 -14.37 -2.74
C LYS A 353 -11.38 -13.95 -1.44
N ILE A 354 -12.21 -13.57 -0.48
CA ILE A 354 -11.83 -13.25 0.91
C ILE A 354 -12.62 -14.21 1.80
N GLU A 355 -11.95 -14.86 2.71
CA GLU A 355 -12.55 -15.79 3.66
C GLU A 355 -12.10 -15.43 5.08
N SER A 356 -13.01 -15.60 6.05
CA SER A 356 -12.74 -15.38 7.46
C SER A 356 -13.51 -16.41 8.29
N ASN A 357 -12.92 -16.95 9.35
CA ASN A 357 -13.66 -17.75 10.32
C ASN A 357 -14.33 -16.85 11.36
N GLN A 358 -13.67 -15.74 11.71
CA GLN A 358 -14.19 -14.74 12.62
C GLN A 358 -13.81 -13.34 12.16
N LEU A 359 -14.81 -12.48 11.93
CA LEU A 359 -14.63 -11.14 11.38
C LEU A 359 -15.29 -10.10 12.30
N ASP A 360 -14.49 -9.17 12.78
CA ASP A 360 -14.99 -7.94 13.41
C ASP A 360 -15.24 -6.88 12.33
N LEU A 361 -16.49 -6.60 12.04
CA LEU A 361 -16.89 -5.59 11.06
C LEU A 361 -16.57 -4.15 11.53
N ASP A 362 -16.37 -3.94 12.82
CA ASP A 362 -15.93 -2.66 13.38
C ASP A 362 -14.52 -2.25 12.91
N LEU A 363 -13.69 -3.21 12.50
CA LEU A 363 -12.38 -2.98 11.90
C LEU A 363 -12.46 -2.59 10.41
N VAL A 364 -13.48 -3.11 9.72
CA VAL A 364 -13.62 -2.94 8.26
C VAL A 364 -14.44 -1.71 7.91
N ILE A 365 -15.48 -1.41 8.71
CA ILE A 365 -16.34 -0.25 8.49
C ILE A 365 -15.62 1.02 8.95
N PRO A 366 -15.36 1.99 8.06
CA PRO A 366 -14.60 3.18 8.39
C PRO A 366 -15.27 4.01 9.49
N LYS A 367 -14.55 4.30 10.57
CA LYS A 367 -14.98 5.20 11.66
C LYS A 367 -14.33 6.57 11.44
N GLY A 368 -15.09 7.55 10.90
CA GLY A 368 -14.65 8.94 10.78
C GLY A 368 -14.08 9.37 9.43
N GLU A 369 -13.62 10.62 9.35
CA GLU A 369 -13.28 11.32 8.10
C GLU A 369 -11.98 10.84 7.44
N ARG A 370 -11.01 10.38 8.24
CA ARG A 370 -9.70 9.89 7.79
C ARG A 370 -9.48 8.48 8.29
N SER A 371 -9.94 7.52 7.53
CA SER A 371 -9.66 6.11 7.79
C SER A 371 -8.62 5.62 6.77
N PRO A 372 -7.54 4.95 7.18
CA PRO A 372 -6.59 4.31 6.25
C PRO A 372 -7.27 3.38 5.25
N MET A 373 -8.34 2.71 5.67
CA MET A 373 -9.17 1.86 4.80
C MET A 373 -9.82 2.68 3.68
N ARG A 374 -10.32 3.87 3.97
CA ARG A 374 -10.92 4.73 2.95
C ARG A 374 -9.88 5.21 1.94
N GLU A 375 -8.72 5.67 2.39
CA GLU A 375 -7.62 6.08 1.50
C GLU A 375 -7.17 4.92 0.60
N PHE A 376 -7.09 3.72 1.15
CA PHE A 376 -6.79 2.51 0.38
C PHE A 376 -7.86 2.21 -0.67
N LEU A 377 -9.15 2.27 -0.33
CA LEU A 377 -10.26 2.04 -1.26
C LEU A 377 -10.31 3.10 -2.37
N GLU A 378 -10.07 4.38 -2.06
CA GLU A 378 -9.99 5.47 -3.03
C GLU A 378 -8.83 5.27 -4.00
N ALA A 379 -7.64 4.90 -3.51
CA ALA A 379 -6.49 4.57 -4.34
C ALA A 379 -6.78 3.37 -5.25
N LEU A 380 -7.39 2.33 -4.71
CA LEU A 380 -7.77 1.14 -5.46
C LEU A 380 -8.81 1.44 -6.55
N ALA A 381 -9.82 2.25 -6.22
CA ALA A 381 -10.89 2.64 -7.14
C ALA A 381 -10.41 3.52 -8.29
N SER A 382 -9.37 4.34 -8.07
CA SER A 382 -8.79 5.19 -9.10
C SER A 382 -7.85 4.46 -10.05
N SER A 383 -7.21 3.39 -9.59
CA SER A 383 -6.10 2.73 -10.30
C SER A 383 -6.41 1.35 -10.86
N SER A 384 -7.50 0.70 -10.42
CA SER A 384 -7.77 -0.71 -10.73
C SER A 384 -9.26 -1.03 -10.87
N GLN A 385 -9.55 -2.23 -11.37
CA GLN A 385 -10.87 -2.86 -11.32
C GLN A 385 -10.79 -4.08 -10.38
N VAL A 386 -11.72 -4.19 -9.45
CA VAL A 386 -11.73 -5.27 -8.45
C VAL A 386 -13.07 -5.99 -8.48
N THR A 387 -13.03 -7.31 -8.45
CA THR A 387 -14.21 -8.15 -8.22
C THR A 387 -13.82 -9.27 -7.25
N MET A 388 -14.38 -9.22 -6.05
CA MET A 388 -14.08 -10.18 -4.98
C MET A 388 -15.37 -10.77 -4.44
N THR A 389 -15.36 -12.05 -4.07
CA THR A 389 -16.36 -12.64 -3.20
C THR A 389 -15.82 -12.66 -1.78
N ALA A 390 -16.65 -12.34 -0.81
CA ALA A 390 -16.30 -12.35 0.61
C ALA A 390 -17.22 -13.29 1.37
N ALA A 391 -16.67 -14.06 2.30
CA ALA A 391 -17.41 -14.95 3.18
C ALA A 391 -16.79 -14.93 4.58
N ALA A 392 -17.63 -14.81 5.61
CA ALA A 392 -17.23 -14.97 6.99
C ALA A 392 -18.12 -16.00 7.68
N ALA A 393 -17.53 -17.02 8.28
CA ALA A 393 -18.30 -18.05 9.00
C ALA A 393 -19.02 -17.45 10.21
N ARG A 394 -18.37 -16.56 10.91
CA ARG A 394 -18.89 -15.74 12.00
C ARG A 394 -18.45 -14.30 11.81
N ALA A 395 -19.36 -13.37 11.98
CA ALA A 395 -19.04 -11.95 11.99
C ALA A 395 -19.76 -11.25 13.14
N HIS A 396 -19.22 -10.13 13.60
CA HIS A 396 -19.94 -9.27 14.52
C HIS A 396 -19.77 -7.80 14.13
N TYR A 397 -20.78 -7.02 14.42
CA TYR A 397 -20.76 -5.57 14.33
C TYR A 397 -21.29 -5.01 15.65
N ARG A 398 -20.43 -4.38 16.41
CA ARG A 398 -20.73 -4.03 17.79
C ARG A 398 -21.18 -5.29 18.56
N HIS A 399 -22.44 -5.32 19.03
CA HIS A 399 -23.03 -6.46 19.75
C HIS A 399 -23.82 -7.43 18.87
N LEU A 400 -24.09 -7.07 17.61
CA LEU A 400 -24.78 -7.95 16.67
C LEU A 400 -23.83 -9.05 16.17
N LYS A 401 -24.33 -10.28 16.18
CA LYS A 401 -23.61 -11.47 15.71
C LYS A 401 -24.29 -12.01 14.47
N PHE A 402 -23.45 -12.35 13.48
CA PHE A 402 -23.89 -12.92 12.20
C PHE A 402 -23.16 -14.23 11.94
N GLY A 403 -23.90 -15.22 11.41
CA GLY A 403 -23.37 -16.46 10.86
C GLY A 403 -23.47 -16.48 9.35
N GLY A 404 -22.51 -17.14 8.69
CA GLY A 404 -22.55 -17.32 7.24
C GLY A 404 -22.65 -16.03 6.43
N LEU A 405 -22.01 -14.95 6.90
CA LEU A 405 -22.04 -13.67 6.19
C LEU A 405 -21.32 -13.78 4.85
N THR A 406 -22.00 -13.40 3.78
CA THR A 406 -21.45 -13.39 2.42
C THR A 406 -21.69 -12.05 1.75
N ALA A 407 -20.80 -11.68 0.80
CA ALA A 407 -20.96 -10.49 -0.03
C ALA A 407 -20.17 -10.64 -1.33
N ARG A 408 -20.52 -9.86 -2.34
CA ARG A 408 -19.68 -9.61 -3.52
C ARG A 408 -19.26 -8.15 -3.52
N ILE A 409 -17.96 -7.91 -3.69
CA ILE A 409 -17.33 -6.58 -3.68
C ILE A 409 -16.88 -6.27 -5.10
N ILE A 410 -17.35 -5.17 -5.66
CA ILE A 410 -16.96 -4.67 -6.97
C ILE A 410 -16.44 -3.26 -6.79
N ILE A 411 -15.24 -2.99 -7.29
CA ILE A 411 -14.70 -1.63 -7.38
C ILE A 411 -14.38 -1.36 -8.84
N GLN A 412 -15.05 -0.38 -9.40
CA GLN A 412 -14.88 0.00 -10.79
C GLN A 412 -15.23 1.47 -10.99
N ASP A 413 -14.38 2.19 -11.73
CA ASP A 413 -14.62 3.58 -12.18
C ASP A 413 -15.02 4.54 -11.04
N GLY A 414 -14.34 4.42 -9.88
CA GLY A 414 -14.58 5.25 -8.70
C GLY A 414 -15.79 4.84 -7.86
N VAL A 415 -16.42 3.70 -8.15
CA VAL A 415 -17.56 3.18 -7.37
C VAL A 415 -17.18 1.90 -6.65
N LEU A 416 -17.44 1.85 -5.36
CA LEU A 416 -17.47 0.62 -4.56
C LEU A 416 -18.92 0.13 -4.48
N ASP A 417 -19.19 -1.05 -4.99
CA ASP A 417 -20.47 -1.72 -4.92
C ASP A 417 -20.32 -3.04 -4.15
N ILE A 418 -20.97 -3.14 -3.02
CA ILE A 418 -21.02 -4.36 -2.21
C ILE A 418 -22.44 -4.90 -2.34
N ASP A 419 -22.62 -5.88 -3.20
CA ASP A 419 -23.92 -6.51 -3.44
C ASP A 419 -23.99 -7.94 -2.88
N ARG A 420 -25.18 -8.55 -2.96
CA ARG A 420 -25.43 -9.91 -2.46
C ARG A 420 -24.99 -10.11 -1.02
N ILE A 421 -25.07 -9.04 -0.21
CA ILE A 421 -24.86 -9.16 1.22
C ILE A 421 -25.95 -10.07 1.76
N ALA A 422 -25.57 -11.14 2.44
CA ALA A 422 -26.50 -12.05 3.12
C ALA A 422 -25.83 -12.66 4.35
N GLY A 423 -26.59 -12.83 5.43
CA GLY A 423 -26.10 -13.43 6.66
C GLY A 423 -27.25 -13.77 7.61
N ASP A 424 -27.02 -14.77 8.45
CA ASP A 424 -27.96 -15.18 9.49
C ASP A 424 -27.57 -14.49 10.81
N SER A 425 -28.57 -14.02 11.56
CA SER A 425 -28.42 -13.57 12.95
C SER A 425 -29.09 -14.59 13.87
N THR A 426 -28.94 -14.46 15.18
CA THR A 426 -29.42 -15.44 16.18
C THR A 426 -30.89 -15.83 15.96
N ASN A 427 -31.75 -14.91 15.55
CA ASN A 427 -33.17 -15.14 15.34
C ASN A 427 -33.68 -14.60 13.99
N GLY A 428 -32.79 -14.25 13.07
CA GLY A 428 -33.22 -13.60 11.85
C GLY A 428 -32.18 -13.62 10.76
N GLN A 429 -32.48 -12.91 9.68
CA GLN A 429 -31.64 -12.82 8.50
C GLN A 429 -31.47 -11.37 8.05
N VAL A 430 -30.32 -11.08 7.47
CA VAL A 430 -30.03 -9.81 6.82
C VAL A 430 -29.62 -10.04 5.38
N ALA A 431 -30.08 -9.16 4.48
CA ALA A 431 -29.65 -9.11 3.10
C ALA A 431 -29.59 -7.65 2.65
N GLY A 432 -28.67 -7.33 1.73
CA GLY A 432 -28.57 -5.94 1.31
C GLY A 432 -27.57 -5.68 0.19
N ARG A 433 -27.43 -4.40 -0.09
CA ARG A 433 -26.46 -3.80 -1.01
C ARG A 433 -26.00 -2.47 -0.48
N VAL A 434 -24.73 -2.17 -0.64
CA VAL A 434 -24.12 -0.87 -0.32
C VAL A 434 -23.37 -0.39 -1.54
N THR A 435 -23.68 0.82 -2.00
CA THR A 435 -22.96 1.47 -3.09
C THR A 435 -22.37 2.78 -2.58
N VAL A 436 -21.07 2.97 -2.77
CA VAL A 436 -20.34 4.17 -2.35
C VAL A 436 -19.62 4.76 -3.54
N GLN A 437 -19.92 6.01 -3.87
CA GLN A 437 -19.11 6.78 -4.79
C GLN A 437 -17.89 7.32 -4.05
N LEU A 438 -16.69 7.06 -4.56
CA LEU A 438 -15.41 7.40 -3.93
C LEU A 438 -14.74 8.58 -4.68
N PRO A 439 -15.25 9.82 -4.58
CA PRO A 439 -14.64 10.97 -5.23
C PRO A 439 -13.45 11.45 -4.41
N ALA A 440 -12.32 11.73 -5.06
CA ALA A 440 -11.09 12.18 -4.40
C ALA A 440 -11.22 13.52 -3.63
N LYS A 441 -12.28 14.34 -3.87
CA LYS A 441 -12.40 15.70 -3.33
C LYS A 441 -13.77 16.08 -2.77
N ALA A 442 -14.80 15.24 -2.89
CA ALA A 442 -16.17 15.53 -2.42
C ALA A 442 -16.61 14.53 -1.33
N PRO A 443 -17.63 14.85 -0.50
CA PRO A 443 -18.24 13.86 0.36
C PRO A 443 -18.74 12.67 -0.47
N ALA A 444 -18.43 11.44 -0.02
CA ALA A 444 -18.88 10.24 -0.70
C ALA A 444 -20.41 10.14 -0.65
N GLU A 445 -21.03 9.94 -1.80
CA GLU A 445 -22.43 9.55 -1.86
C GLU A 445 -22.53 8.05 -1.56
N THR A 446 -23.40 7.69 -0.62
CA THR A 446 -23.62 6.32 -0.17
C THR A 446 -25.10 5.97 -0.32
N GLU A 447 -25.38 4.85 -0.96
CA GLU A 447 -26.69 4.24 -1.02
C GLU A 447 -26.66 2.89 -0.28
N VAL A 448 -27.61 2.68 0.63
CA VAL A 448 -27.78 1.43 1.37
C VAL A 448 -29.16 0.90 1.13
N SER A 449 -29.28 -0.28 0.55
CA SER A 449 -30.51 -1.06 0.48
C SER A 449 -30.40 -2.23 1.46
N LEU A 450 -31.32 -2.32 2.39
CA LEU A 450 -31.31 -3.33 3.44
C LEU A 450 -32.64 -4.04 3.54
N ARG A 451 -32.59 -5.34 3.77
CA ARG A 451 -33.72 -6.17 4.22
C ARG A 451 -33.27 -6.97 5.44
N ALA A 452 -33.99 -6.83 6.51
CA ALA A 452 -33.78 -7.60 7.73
C ALA A 452 -35.10 -8.25 8.18
N THR A 453 -35.04 -9.48 8.64
CA THR A 453 -36.23 -10.23 9.10
C THR A 453 -35.91 -10.99 10.38
N GLY A 454 -36.80 -10.91 11.39
CA GLY A 454 -36.69 -11.68 12.64
C GLY A 454 -35.58 -11.19 13.59
N LEU A 455 -34.95 -10.04 13.34
CA LEU A 455 -34.00 -9.47 14.28
C LEU A 455 -34.70 -8.99 15.55
N SER A 456 -33.99 -9.00 16.68
CA SER A 456 -34.49 -8.39 17.92
C SER A 456 -34.55 -6.86 17.79
N VAL A 457 -35.65 -6.26 18.19
CA VAL A 457 -35.82 -4.80 18.24
C VAL A 457 -34.80 -4.20 19.19
N GLU A 458 -34.59 -4.83 20.35
CA GLU A 458 -33.64 -4.38 21.36
C GLU A 458 -32.23 -4.30 20.82
N ASP A 459 -31.81 -5.29 20.03
CA ASP A 459 -30.46 -5.32 19.44
C ASP A 459 -30.28 -4.23 18.40
N LEU A 460 -31.31 -3.92 17.63
CA LEU A 460 -31.24 -2.81 16.66
C LEU A 460 -31.21 -1.44 17.37
N LEU A 461 -32.00 -1.25 18.40
CA LEU A 461 -32.03 0.00 19.18
C LEU A 461 -30.68 0.27 19.85
N ARG A 462 -29.98 -0.74 20.36
CA ARG A 462 -28.61 -0.60 20.89
C ARG A 462 -27.61 -0.11 19.85
N LEU A 463 -27.83 -0.37 18.55
CA LEU A 463 -26.94 0.13 17.50
C LEU A 463 -27.00 1.65 17.36
N THR A 464 -28.18 2.24 17.60
CA THR A 464 -28.40 3.68 17.36
C THR A 464 -27.86 4.57 18.47
N GLN A 465 -27.33 3.99 19.56
CA GLN A 465 -26.92 4.72 20.78
C GLN A 465 -28.05 5.60 21.34
N SER A 466 -29.28 5.39 20.90
CA SER A 466 -30.43 6.11 21.44
C SER A 466 -30.82 5.50 22.77
N ASP A 467 -31.20 6.36 23.74
CA ASP A 467 -31.76 5.95 25.03
C ASP A 467 -33.17 5.34 24.91
N ILE A 468 -33.57 4.98 23.69
CA ILE A 468 -34.86 4.30 23.43
C ILE A 468 -34.77 2.85 23.93
N HIS A 469 -34.69 2.66 25.23
CA HIS A 469 -34.81 1.36 25.86
C HIS A 469 -36.29 1.04 26.13
N GLY A 470 -36.66 -0.25 26.02
CA GLY A 470 -37.95 -0.73 26.42
C GLY A 470 -38.98 -0.91 25.29
N VAL A 471 -38.52 -1.09 24.06
CA VAL A 471 -39.35 -1.73 23.02
C VAL A 471 -38.75 -3.10 22.74
N SER A 472 -39.52 -4.15 22.89
CA SER A 472 -39.14 -5.53 22.62
C SER A 472 -39.92 -6.10 21.44
N GLY A 473 -39.45 -7.20 20.87
CA GLY A 473 -40.12 -7.91 19.79
C GLY A 473 -39.19 -8.24 18.62
N GLN A 474 -39.79 -8.73 17.55
CA GLN A 474 -39.06 -9.03 16.30
C GLN A 474 -39.33 -7.95 15.27
N VAL A 475 -38.28 -7.62 14.47
CA VAL A 475 -38.37 -6.62 13.41
C VAL A 475 -38.25 -7.25 12.04
N ARG A 476 -39.06 -6.75 11.12
CA ARG A 476 -38.88 -6.86 9.69
C ARG A 476 -38.72 -5.46 9.14
N LEU A 477 -37.56 -5.20 8.53
CA LEU A 477 -37.21 -3.91 7.96
C LEU A 477 -36.83 -4.11 6.48
N SER A 478 -37.34 -3.27 5.59
CA SER A 478 -36.86 -3.17 4.24
C SER A 478 -36.83 -1.71 3.80
N GLY A 479 -35.77 -1.31 3.09
CA GLY A 479 -35.68 0.06 2.64
C GLY A 479 -34.42 0.36 1.86
N THR A 480 -34.42 1.53 1.24
CA THR A 480 -33.27 2.12 0.55
C THR A 480 -33.09 3.55 1.04
N ILE A 481 -31.90 3.87 1.49
CA ILE A 481 -31.52 5.19 2.00
C ILE A 481 -30.28 5.64 1.25
N ARG A 482 -30.28 6.89 0.79
CA ARG A 482 -29.14 7.57 0.18
C ARG A 482 -28.76 8.77 1.02
N GLY A 483 -27.48 9.03 1.10
CA GLY A 483 -26.98 10.23 1.77
C GLY A 483 -25.54 10.51 1.37
N HIS A 484 -25.11 11.72 1.61
CA HIS A 484 -23.72 12.13 1.40
C HIS A 484 -23.22 12.84 2.66
N GLY A 485 -22.01 12.49 3.08
CA GLY A 485 -21.43 13.03 4.28
C GLY A 485 -20.09 12.39 4.58
N ARG A 486 -19.32 13.06 5.43
CA ARG A 486 -18.00 12.55 5.85
C ARG A 486 -18.10 11.66 7.09
N ASN A 487 -19.18 11.78 7.83
CA ASN A 487 -19.49 10.98 9.02
C ASN A 487 -21.03 10.83 9.13
N PRO A 488 -21.55 9.91 9.96
CA PRO A 488 -22.99 9.70 10.11
C PRO A 488 -23.78 10.97 10.45
N HIS A 489 -23.30 11.77 11.40
CA HIS A 489 -24.00 13.01 11.81
C HIS A 489 -24.02 14.06 10.69
N GLY A 490 -22.90 14.22 9.97
CA GLY A 490 -22.82 15.12 8.82
C GLY A 490 -23.66 14.68 7.63
N ALA A 491 -24.07 13.40 7.58
CA ALA A 491 -24.95 12.88 6.55
C ALA A 491 -26.44 13.13 6.82
N TYR A 492 -26.86 13.40 8.06
CA TYR A 492 -28.27 13.52 8.44
C TYR A 492 -29.06 14.49 7.55
N PRO A 493 -28.60 15.73 7.26
CA PRO A 493 -29.33 16.67 6.41
C PRO A 493 -29.46 16.25 4.95
N SER A 494 -28.73 15.21 4.51
CA SER A 494 -28.71 14.74 3.13
C SER A 494 -29.45 13.41 2.95
N LEU A 495 -29.98 12.82 4.03
CA LEU A 495 -30.65 11.53 3.96
C LEU A 495 -31.94 11.62 3.15
N ASN A 496 -32.06 10.75 2.15
CA ASN A 496 -33.24 10.58 1.32
C ASN A 496 -33.51 9.09 1.13
N GLY A 497 -34.79 8.70 1.08
CA GLY A 497 -35.10 7.31 0.86
C GLY A 497 -36.52 6.89 1.27
N LYS A 498 -36.68 5.58 1.40
CA LYS A 498 -37.94 4.98 1.83
C LYS A 498 -37.66 3.71 2.61
N ALA A 499 -38.40 3.48 3.68
CA ALA A 499 -38.32 2.28 4.49
C ALA A 499 -39.70 1.77 4.89
N GLU A 500 -39.82 0.45 4.99
CA GLU A 500 -40.97 -0.23 5.57
C GLU A 500 -40.52 -0.93 6.84
N VAL A 501 -41.24 -0.67 7.94
CA VAL A 501 -40.94 -1.20 9.26
C VAL A 501 -42.12 -1.99 9.74
N LEU A 502 -41.86 -3.20 10.20
CA LEU A 502 -42.85 -4.06 10.83
C LEU A 502 -42.22 -4.67 12.09
N LEU A 503 -42.80 -4.36 13.24
CA LEU A 503 -42.45 -5.00 14.51
C LEU A 503 -43.57 -5.97 14.89
N GLU A 504 -43.24 -7.14 15.41
CA GLU A 504 -44.20 -8.19 15.75
C GLU A 504 -43.92 -8.75 17.14
N ASN A 505 -45.02 -9.09 17.85
CA ASN A 505 -45.02 -9.85 19.09
C ASN A 505 -44.14 -9.27 20.20
N GLY A 506 -44.38 -8.05 20.59
CA GLY A 506 -43.52 -7.35 21.53
C GLY A 506 -44.27 -6.55 22.60
N ARG A 507 -43.50 -5.76 23.32
CA ARG A 507 -44.00 -4.87 24.37
C ARG A 507 -43.30 -3.51 24.29
N ILE A 508 -44.03 -2.45 24.65
CA ILE A 508 -43.51 -1.11 24.87
C ILE A 508 -43.48 -0.88 26.37
N LEU A 509 -42.32 -0.94 27.00
CA LEU A 509 -42.16 -0.75 28.43
C LEU A 509 -42.38 0.71 28.83
N LYS A 510 -42.80 0.93 30.06
CA LYS A 510 -43.05 2.27 30.58
C LYS A 510 -41.76 3.10 30.66
N ALA A 511 -41.81 4.31 30.09
CA ALA A 511 -40.85 5.37 30.33
C ALA A 511 -41.63 6.67 30.51
N LYS A 512 -41.42 7.39 31.61
CA LYS A 512 -42.24 8.55 32.02
C LYS A 512 -42.35 9.63 30.96
N GLU A 513 -41.31 9.83 30.19
CA GLU A 513 -41.17 10.93 29.24
C GLU A 513 -41.63 10.57 27.82
N ARG A 514 -41.90 9.31 27.52
CA ARG A 514 -42.30 8.88 26.17
C ARG A 514 -43.73 9.30 25.84
N ALA A 515 -43.87 9.83 24.64
CA ALA A 515 -45.11 10.34 24.10
C ALA A 515 -46.32 9.37 24.27
N ILE A 516 -46.11 8.10 23.98
CA ILE A 516 -47.17 7.09 24.12
C ILE A 516 -47.68 6.97 25.58
N TRP A 517 -46.79 7.04 26.56
CA TRP A 517 -47.16 6.96 27.96
C TRP A 517 -47.83 8.22 28.47
N LYS A 518 -47.48 9.41 27.92
CA LYS A 518 -48.20 10.66 28.16
C LYS A 518 -49.64 10.54 27.65
N ILE A 519 -49.85 10.03 26.44
CA ILE A 519 -51.19 9.79 25.88
C ILE A 519 -51.98 8.79 26.75
N LEU A 520 -51.37 7.64 27.09
CA LEU A 520 -52.01 6.63 27.93
C LEU A 520 -52.35 7.17 29.34
N SER A 521 -51.53 8.06 29.87
CA SER A 521 -51.77 8.73 31.16
C SER A 521 -52.89 9.75 31.08
N ILE A 522 -52.96 10.57 30.02
CA ILE A 522 -54.05 11.50 29.76
C ILE A 522 -55.38 10.75 29.67
N LEU A 523 -55.36 9.57 29.04
CA LEU A 523 -56.52 8.68 28.97
C LEU A 523 -56.78 7.88 30.25
N ASN A 524 -55.97 8.04 31.30
CA ASN A 524 -56.03 7.31 32.59
C ASN A 524 -56.06 5.77 32.44
N LEU A 525 -55.52 5.25 31.33
CA LEU A 525 -55.51 3.83 30.99
C LEU A 525 -54.79 2.94 32.01
N PRO A 526 -53.62 3.34 32.57
CA PRO A 526 -52.94 2.51 33.57
C PRO A 526 -53.79 2.24 34.80
N ALA A 527 -54.49 3.25 35.32
CA ALA A 527 -55.34 3.09 36.49
C ALA A 527 -56.60 2.26 36.20
N VAL A 528 -57.15 2.39 34.99
CA VAL A 528 -58.35 1.68 34.56
C VAL A 528 -58.11 0.19 34.30
N LEU A 529 -56.95 -0.18 33.82
CA LEU A 529 -56.57 -1.55 33.51
C LEU A 529 -55.93 -2.28 34.69
N GLN A 530 -55.70 -1.58 35.81
CA GLN A 530 -55.14 -2.14 37.04
C GLN A 530 -55.95 -3.35 37.52
N GLY A 531 -55.28 -4.52 37.63
CA GLY A 531 -55.95 -5.80 37.98
C GLY A 531 -56.33 -6.67 36.77
N LYS A 532 -56.28 -6.13 35.52
CA LYS A 532 -56.44 -6.92 34.28
C LYS A 532 -55.15 -7.02 33.47
N VAL A 533 -54.43 -5.92 33.34
CA VAL A 533 -53.12 -5.82 32.72
C VAL A 533 -52.35 -4.75 33.49
N ASP A 534 -51.23 -5.12 34.10
CA ASP A 534 -50.35 -4.18 34.80
C ASP A 534 -49.42 -3.48 33.79
N LEU A 535 -49.96 -2.42 33.17
CA LEU A 535 -49.21 -1.64 32.18
C LEU A 535 -47.93 -1.00 32.76
N ASP A 536 -47.89 -0.76 34.08
CA ASP A 536 -46.74 -0.14 34.73
C ASP A 536 -45.58 -1.12 34.89
N LYS A 537 -45.87 -2.39 35.13
CA LYS A 537 -44.85 -3.46 35.26
C LYS A 537 -44.57 -4.18 33.96
N GLU A 538 -45.62 -4.49 33.20
CA GLU A 538 -45.52 -5.35 32.02
C GLU A 538 -45.37 -4.59 30.71
N GLY A 539 -45.67 -3.27 30.68
CA GLY A 539 -45.70 -2.46 29.48
C GLY A 539 -46.92 -2.70 28.60
N LEU A 540 -47.03 -1.95 27.50
CA LEU A 540 -48.09 -2.11 26.50
C LEU A 540 -47.74 -3.27 25.55
N PRO A 541 -48.47 -4.39 25.58
CA PRO A 541 -48.25 -5.46 24.61
C PRO A 541 -48.77 -5.02 23.24
N TYR A 542 -48.05 -5.42 22.17
CA TYR A 542 -48.54 -5.27 20.81
C TYR A 542 -48.37 -6.55 20.01
N ASN A 543 -49.30 -6.80 19.09
CA ASN A 543 -49.20 -7.87 18.11
C ASN A 543 -48.36 -7.40 16.93
N ARG A 544 -48.58 -6.12 16.54
CA ARG A 544 -47.95 -5.55 15.34
C ARG A 544 -47.82 -4.03 15.46
N ILE A 545 -46.63 -3.53 15.06
CA ILE A 545 -46.42 -2.11 14.74
C ILE A 545 -45.92 -2.04 13.30
N SER A 546 -46.60 -1.27 12.45
CA SER A 546 -46.20 -1.13 11.03
C SER A 546 -46.21 0.32 10.61
N ALA A 547 -45.23 0.69 9.78
CA ALA A 547 -45.15 2.00 9.16
C ALA A 547 -44.41 1.91 7.82
N THR A 548 -44.80 2.77 6.88
CA THR A 548 -43.98 3.14 5.72
C THR A 548 -43.46 4.54 5.97
N VAL A 549 -42.17 4.70 5.88
CA VAL A 549 -41.47 5.97 6.13
C VAL A 549 -40.82 6.47 4.85
N SER A 550 -41.15 7.67 4.44
CA SER A 550 -40.39 8.42 3.41
C SER A 550 -39.39 9.35 4.10
N ILE A 551 -38.19 9.46 3.55
CA ILE A 551 -37.11 10.27 4.10
C ILE A 551 -36.73 11.30 3.07
N GLN A 552 -36.77 12.59 3.45
CA GLN A 552 -36.39 13.70 2.58
C GLN A 552 -35.54 14.69 3.38
N ASN A 553 -34.29 14.88 2.97
CA ASN A 553 -33.34 15.80 3.61
C ASN A 553 -33.23 15.60 5.14
N GLY A 554 -33.24 14.33 5.58
CA GLY A 554 -33.17 13.98 7.01
C GLY A 554 -34.49 14.07 7.76
N SER A 555 -35.58 14.46 7.12
CA SER A 555 -36.93 14.44 7.69
C SER A 555 -37.63 13.11 7.36
N PHE A 556 -38.08 12.42 8.38
CA PHE A 556 -38.76 11.11 8.31
C PHE A 556 -40.27 11.34 8.40
N GLN A 557 -41.01 11.02 7.34
CA GLN A 557 -42.44 11.23 7.24
C GLN A 557 -43.16 9.89 7.15
N THR A 558 -44.27 9.74 7.90
CA THR A 558 -45.15 8.60 7.79
C THR A 558 -46.61 9.06 7.82
N GLU A 559 -47.47 8.37 7.02
CA GLU A 559 -48.91 8.60 6.99
C GLU A 559 -49.70 7.39 7.53
N ASN A 560 -49.04 6.29 7.79
CA ASN A 560 -49.68 5.00 8.06
C ASN A 560 -49.03 4.22 9.22
N LEU A 561 -48.48 4.90 10.22
CA LEU A 561 -48.01 4.21 11.41
C LEU A 561 -49.21 3.63 12.15
N VAL A 562 -49.16 2.33 12.42
CA VAL A 562 -50.21 1.59 13.15
C VAL A 562 -49.58 0.76 14.25
N VAL A 563 -50.07 0.93 15.49
CA VAL A 563 -49.82 0.03 16.61
C VAL A 563 -51.08 -0.77 16.86
N ASP A 564 -51.02 -2.07 16.63
CA ASP A 564 -52.11 -3.01 16.89
C ASP A 564 -51.81 -3.77 18.20
N SER A 565 -52.55 -3.43 19.23
CA SER A 565 -52.43 -4.01 20.56
C SER A 565 -53.70 -4.78 20.93
N PRO A 566 -53.66 -5.83 21.74
CA PRO A 566 -54.87 -6.49 22.25
C PRO A 566 -55.82 -5.55 23.00
N ILE A 567 -55.30 -4.41 23.46
CA ILE A 567 -56.04 -3.47 24.32
C ILE A 567 -56.60 -2.30 23.50
N LEU A 568 -55.84 -1.79 22.54
CA LEU A 568 -56.15 -0.57 21.77
C LEU A 568 -55.46 -0.57 20.41
N LYS A 569 -55.92 0.26 19.52
CA LYS A 569 -55.25 0.57 18.27
C LYS A 569 -54.81 2.02 18.28
N ILE A 570 -53.53 2.24 17.93
CA ILE A 570 -52.99 3.58 17.71
C ILE A 570 -52.70 3.72 16.23
N THR A 571 -53.10 4.85 15.64
CA THR A 571 -52.67 5.24 14.31
C THR A 571 -52.03 6.60 14.39
N ALA A 572 -50.96 6.83 13.65
CA ALA A 572 -50.26 8.10 13.65
C ALA A 572 -49.78 8.49 12.24
N ALA A 573 -49.77 9.78 12.03
CA ALA A 573 -49.22 10.41 10.83
C ALA A 573 -48.46 11.67 11.21
N GLY A 574 -47.38 11.99 10.51
CA GLY A 574 -46.57 13.16 10.78
C GLY A 574 -45.13 12.97 10.38
N ASN A 575 -44.27 13.83 10.91
CA ASN A 575 -42.87 13.86 10.59
C ASN A 575 -41.98 13.94 11.82
N TYR A 576 -40.78 13.43 11.69
CA TYR A 576 -39.65 13.58 12.60
C TYR A 576 -38.45 14.11 11.84
N ASP A 577 -37.93 15.26 12.24
CA ASP A 577 -36.76 15.88 11.66
C ASP A 577 -35.52 15.48 12.47
N LEU A 578 -34.69 14.62 11.89
CA LEU A 578 -33.50 14.07 12.55
C LEU A 578 -32.43 15.13 12.81
N PRO A 579 -32.16 16.11 11.90
CA PRO A 579 -31.19 17.16 12.16
C PRO A 579 -31.51 18.06 13.37
N THR A 580 -32.77 18.32 13.60
CA THR A 580 -33.23 19.24 14.67
C THR A 580 -33.81 18.52 15.89
N ASP A 581 -33.96 17.20 15.81
CA ASP A 581 -34.60 16.34 16.81
C ASP A 581 -36.05 16.78 17.15
N GLN A 582 -36.79 17.23 16.13
CA GLN A 582 -38.16 17.73 16.30
C GLN A 582 -39.20 16.75 15.72
N LEU A 583 -40.22 16.48 16.52
CA LEU A 583 -41.37 15.65 16.17
C LEU A 583 -42.61 16.54 15.97
N ASP A 584 -43.39 16.29 14.91
CA ASP A 584 -44.73 16.85 14.71
C ASP A 584 -45.66 15.75 14.16
N MET A 585 -46.49 15.19 15.03
CA MET A 585 -47.37 14.06 14.69
C MET A 585 -48.77 14.24 15.22
N VAL A 586 -49.72 13.70 14.49
CA VAL A 586 -51.09 13.50 14.94
C VAL A 586 -51.29 12.02 15.25
N VAL A 587 -51.83 11.73 16.43
CA VAL A 587 -52.00 10.36 16.92
C VAL A 587 -53.48 10.16 17.27
N ALA A 588 -54.06 9.09 16.75
CA ALA A 588 -55.43 8.69 17.08
C ALA A 588 -55.41 7.35 17.86
N VAL A 589 -56.11 7.30 18.96
CA VAL A 589 -56.20 6.10 19.84
C VAL A 589 -57.63 5.63 19.89
N SER A 590 -57.83 4.35 19.57
CA SER A 590 -59.14 3.68 19.61
C SER A 590 -59.09 2.44 20.50
N PRO A 591 -59.94 2.29 21.51
CA PRO A 591 -60.02 1.09 22.32
C PRO A 591 -60.66 -0.07 21.56
N PHE A 592 -60.30 -1.33 21.89
CA PHE A 592 -60.86 -2.52 21.25
C PHE A 592 -61.85 -3.31 22.10
N GLY A 593 -62.86 -3.92 21.46
CA GLY A 593 -63.75 -4.97 21.95
C GLY A 593 -64.39 -4.73 23.34
N SER A 594 -64.25 -5.67 24.25
CA SER A 594 -64.71 -5.55 25.63
C SER A 594 -64.08 -4.40 26.41
N TYR A 595 -62.89 -4.03 26.10
CA TYR A 595 -62.19 -2.84 26.64
C TYR A 595 -62.84 -1.54 26.18
N ALA A 596 -63.34 -1.45 24.96
CA ALA A 596 -64.08 -0.29 24.47
C ALA A 596 -65.37 -0.08 25.26
N THR A 597 -66.09 -1.13 25.55
CA THR A 597 -67.31 -1.09 26.38
C THR A 597 -67.00 -0.69 27.81
N PHE A 598 -65.96 -1.26 28.40
CA PHE A 598 -65.52 -0.95 29.75
C PHE A 598 -65.07 0.49 29.89
N LEU A 599 -64.23 1.01 28.94
CA LEU A 599 -63.76 2.38 28.95
C LEU A 599 -64.88 3.43 28.80
N LYS A 600 -65.98 3.10 28.12
CA LYS A 600 -67.15 3.96 28.01
C LYS A 600 -67.88 4.14 29.36
N THR A 601 -67.72 3.24 30.33
CA THR A 601 -68.34 3.35 31.68
C THR A 601 -67.56 4.30 32.60
N ILE A 602 -66.39 4.81 32.20
CA ILE A 602 -65.56 5.69 33.01
C ILE A 602 -65.92 7.14 32.70
N PRO A 603 -66.15 8.02 33.69
CA PRO A 603 -66.60 9.40 33.43
C PRO A 603 -65.78 10.23 32.51
N LEU A 604 -64.42 10.11 32.52
CA LEU A 604 -63.53 10.83 31.67
C LEU A 604 -63.61 10.32 30.22
N PHE A 605 -63.60 9.01 30.03
CA PHE A 605 -63.75 8.37 28.72
C PHE A 605 -65.12 8.57 28.13
N GLY A 606 -66.16 8.53 28.94
CA GLY A 606 -67.52 8.81 28.50
C GLY A 606 -67.66 10.19 27.86
N ARG A 607 -66.97 11.23 28.36
CA ARG A 607 -66.96 12.57 27.77
C ARG A 607 -66.14 12.66 26.49
N ILE A 608 -65.04 11.96 26.41
CA ILE A 608 -64.13 11.97 25.25
C ILE A 608 -64.71 11.15 24.09
N PHE A 609 -65.39 10.02 24.42
CA PHE A 609 -65.90 9.07 23.45
C PHE A 609 -67.42 9.10 23.27
N ALA A 610 -68.15 10.03 23.91
CA ALA A 610 -69.60 10.18 23.80
C ALA A 610 -70.03 10.96 22.56
N GLY A 611 -69.64 10.52 21.37
CA GLY A 611 -70.19 10.97 20.09
C GLY A 611 -71.34 10.04 19.66
N ASP A 612 -72.46 10.62 19.25
CA ASP A 612 -73.78 10.05 18.97
C ASP A 612 -73.86 9.16 17.71
N ARG A 613 -72.95 8.24 17.49
CA ARG A 613 -73.05 7.23 16.41
C ARG A 613 -72.37 5.92 16.82
N LYS A 614 -72.95 4.79 16.39
CA LYS A 614 -72.47 3.41 16.56
C LYS A 614 -71.08 3.15 15.90
N GLY A 615 -70.04 3.94 16.23
CA GLY A 615 -68.68 3.84 15.73
C GLY A 615 -67.68 3.77 16.89
N MET A 616 -66.51 3.16 16.70
CA MET A 616 -65.42 3.13 17.67
C MET A 616 -65.05 4.53 18.07
N ALA A 617 -65.12 4.81 19.39
CA ALA A 617 -64.72 6.09 19.93
C ALA A 617 -63.17 6.28 19.75
N THR A 618 -62.75 7.34 19.09
CA THR A 618 -61.33 7.63 18.83
C THR A 618 -60.95 8.95 19.50
N ALA A 619 -59.88 8.94 20.27
CA ALA A 619 -59.29 10.15 20.84
C ALA A 619 -58.09 10.59 19.98
N ILE A 620 -58.02 11.87 19.65
CA ILE A 620 -56.98 12.43 18.78
C ILE A 620 -56.07 13.35 19.59
N PHE A 621 -54.77 13.24 19.37
CA PHE A 621 -53.72 14.01 20.03
C PHE A 621 -52.76 14.61 19.01
N SER A 622 -52.24 15.80 19.29
CA SER A 622 -51.09 16.37 18.66
C SER A 622 -49.86 16.11 19.54
N MET A 623 -48.76 15.73 18.93
CA MET A 623 -47.48 15.56 19.58
C MET A 623 -46.43 16.43 18.87
N LYS A 624 -45.78 17.34 19.60
CA LYS A 624 -44.80 18.28 19.02
C LYS A 624 -43.59 18.45 19.95
N GLY A 625 -42.44 18.74 19.38
CA GLY A 625 -41.23 19.03 20.13
C GLY A 625 -40.17 17.93 20.10
N ALA A 626 -39.23 17.91 21.03
CA ALA A 626 -38.15 16.92 21.09
C ALA A 626 -38.71 15.51 21.29
N VAL A 627 -38.08 14.53 20.61
CA VAL A 627 -38.54 13.11 20.66
C VAL A 627 -38.52 12.55 22.07
N GLU A 628 -37.57 12.95 22.91
CA GLU A 628 -37.45 12.45 24.28
C GLU A 628 -38.57 12.95 25.18
N ASP A 629 -39.04 14.20 25.00
CA ASP A 629 -40.08 14.81 25.85
C ASP A 629 -41.05 15.69 25.03
N PRO A 630 -41.87 15.08 24.10
CA PRO A 630 -42.77 15.87 23.28
C PRO A 630 -43.96 16.40 24.07
N GLU A 631 -44.42 17.59 23.69
CA GLU A 631 -45.70 18.14 24.17
C GLU A 631 -46.86 17.36 23.56
N VAL A 632 -47.76 16.85 24.41
CA VAL A 632 -48.94 16.09 23.99
C VAL A 632 -50.19 16.87 24.32
N THR A 633 -50.95 17.26 23.30
CA THR A 633 -52.20 18.02 23.44
C THR A 633 -53.37 17.24 22.87
N TYR A 634 -54.46 17.11 23.66
CA TYR A 634 -55.70 16.50 23.18
C TYR A 634 -56.43 17.43 22.18
N LEU A 635 -56.85 16.88 21.04
CA LEU A 635 -57.59 17.59 19.99
C LEU A 635 -59.06 17.14 19.97
N PRO A 636 -60.04 17.97 20.42
CA PRO A 636 -61.45 17.65 20.34
C PRO A 636 -61.93 17.47 18.89
N MET A 637 -62.74 16.44 18.61
CA MET A 637 -63.23 16.13 17.24
C MET A 637 -63.92 17.31 16.52
N LYS A 638 -64.49 18.28 17.23
CA LYS A 638 -65.13 19.45 16.66
C LYS A 638 -64.13 20.43 15.95
N SER A 639 -62.86 20.37 16.31
CA SER A 639 -61.85 21.20 15.66
C SER A 639 -61.29 20.63 14.34
N PHE A 640 -61.55 19.37 14.05
CA PHE A 640 -61.09 18.70 12.83
C PHE A 640 -61.94 18.99 11.59
N THR A 641 -63.24 19.28 11.78
CA THR A 641 -64.12 19.62 10.65
C THR A 641 -63.92 21.03 10.09
N ALA A 642 -63.28 21.92 10.84
CA ALA A 642 -62.97 23.29 10.40
C ALA A 642 -61.64 23.40 9.61
N GLY A 643 -60.72 22.45 9.76
CA GLY A 643 -59.40 22.45 9.09
C GLY A 643 -59.35 21.70 7.77
N LEU A 644 -60.31 20.80 7.50
CA LEU A 644 -60.35 20.03 6.26
C LEU A 644 -61.14 20.70 5.11
N SER A 645 -61.78 21.84 5.36
CA SER A 645 -62.47 22.63 4.31
C SER A 645 -61.55 23.63 3.63
N GLY A 646 -60.25 23.58 3.91
CA GLY A 646 -59.25 24.48 3.36
C GLY A 646 -57.99 23.79 2.75
N LEU A 647 -58.07 22.46 2.47
CA LEU A 647 -57.04 21.73 1.73
C LEU A 647 -57.61 21.26 0.39
#